data_cd8393f50e97c9ade90e35586b77d66a
#
_entry.id   cd8393f50e97c9ade90e35586b77d66a
#
_cell.length_a   1.000
_cell.length_b   1.000
_cell.length_c   1.000
_cell.angle_alpha   90.00
_cell.angle_beta   90.00
_cell.angle_gamma   90.00
#
_symmetry.space_group_name_H-M   'P 1'
#
loop_
_entity.id
_entity.type
_entity.pdbx_description
1 polymer ?
#
loop_
_entity_poly.entity_id
_entity_poly.type
_entity_poly.pdbx_seq_one_letter_code
_entity_poly.pdbx_strand_id
1 'polypeptide(L)'
;MRRAWAASLATLGTAGLSFSPAFASDDAAIMPPPLVADADGASDSAQLPGAIVVTAPGGSFDIDDAHTLSRADILLSGSPDLLASLTRSIAGVSLQDAQGNPWQPNLVYRGFTASPLQGQAQGLAAYLDGARFNQPFGDTIGFDLIPEAALQSVALRDASPALGLNALGGTLVLETATGRSAPGMDAALSIGSYGEREVSLSAGGTAGDFSYFAAFQSRRETGWRDFSPSRLVNGYLDLGYDTQTAGLHVKLIGADTDLTGNGVAPVELLAARRAAVLSWPDRSTSRYGRISLHPWVALSEETRIEATLYRQRLRARSVNGDIADIEDCEEPADAGLLCLGSDDDDEASVLTDAAGAPIPELLDDGAYGVLNRGALHSRSMGLLAQVIDERTLGAGTNRLALGMSIDTGTSDFASSTELGAFTPLRSVEGLGPQIIQADGAIAPVSLTARTRYIGLFVAESLPLGADLTAEIGLRYNHARVRMRDRIGTALNGDHRFDKLNPGIELDWQVSPALTLRAGYAQTNRVPTPAELSCADEEAPCSLANFFVADPPLKQVVAHGWELGASGSGGSAGWHWNWQLSAWRTRNRDDIVHVASAIRGRAYFRNIERTRRQGIEASFAANTATTRISASYAFTDATFGAPATLSSPSNPQASDAGTIEVSQGDAIPGIPRHSATLSIDYGIVLASHRLDLGGDLIARSGQRLVGDEAGLTPKVPGYVLVNLRASTQLGGAISLFGEVRNLFDRDYATFGTFAEIDEVALAEAPEASDPRAYGPGAPRRWTLGLRAQF
;
A
#
# COMPACT_ATOMS: atom_id res chain seq x y z
N MET A 1 -17.15 -26.97 13.44
CA MET A 1 -18.06 -25.95 13.92
C MET A 1 -18.25 -24.87 12.85
N ARG A 2 -18.85 -25.26 11.71
CA ARG A 2 -19.11 -24.40 10.54
C ARG A 2 -20.61 -24.38 10.33
N ARG A 3 -21.39 -23.58 11.09
CA ARG A 3 -22.81 -23.26 10.83
C ARG A 3 -23.40 -22.57 12.06
N ALA A 4 -23.12 -21.27 12.27
CA ALA A 4 -23.81 -20.49 13.31
C ALA A 4 -23.77 -18.96 13.17
N TRP A 5 -23.43 -18.41 11.99
CA TRP A 5 -23.43 -16.93 11.83
C TRP A 5 -24.26 -16.40 10.66
N ALA A 6 -24.98 -17.26 9.95
CA ALA A 6 -25.86 -16.86 8.85
C ALA A 6 -27.34 -16.74 9.25
N ALA A 7 -27.70 -16.95 10.52
CA ALA A 7 -29.09 -17.06 10.94
C ALA A 7 -29.59 -15.98 11.95
N SER A 8 -28.77 -14.95 12.24
CA SER A 8 -29.15 -13.92 13.23
C SER A 8 -29.48 -12.53 12.67
N LEU A 9 -29.63 -12.39 11.35
CA LEU A 9 -30.05 -11.12 10.71
C LEU A 9 -31.47 -11.17 10.11
N ALA A 10 -32.22 -12.20 10.36
CA ALA A 10 -33.55 -12.41 9.76
C ALA A 10 -34.74 -12.25 10.74
N THR A 11 -34.54 -11.68 11.92
CA THR A 11 -35.66 -11.38 12.84
C THR A 11 -35.49 -10.01 13.48
N LEU A 12 -35.66 -8.96 12.67
CA LEU A 12 -36.06 -7.64 13.13
C LEU A 12 -37.33 -7.28 12.37
N GLY A 13 -38.40 -7.22 13.14
CA GLY A 13 -39.78 -7.24 12.76
C GLY A 13 -40.21 -6.16 11.77
N THR A 14 -41.12 -6.54 10.96
CA THR A 14 -42.02 -5.71 10.17
C THR A 14 -42.80 -4.75 11.06
N ALA A 15 -42.29 -3.53 11.28
CA ALA A 15 -43.09 -2.39 11.65
C ALA A 15 -43.38 -1.62 10.38
N GLY A 16 -44.60 -1.74 9.87
CA GLY A 16 -45.08 -1.03 8.70
C GLY A 16 -45.11 0.46 8.97
N LEU A 17 -44.26 1.21 8.25
CA LEU A 17 -44.42 2.62 8.02
C LEU A 17 -44.95 2.80 6.60
N SER A 18 -46.25 3.04 6.51
CA SER A 18 -46.94 3.46 5.31
C SER A 18 -46.50 4.88 4.95
N PHE A 19 -45.66 5.02 3.92
CA PHE A 19 -45.44 6.27 3.24
C PHE A 19 -46.44 6.44 2.11
N SER A 20 -47.40 7.38 2.27
CA SER A 20 -48.20 7.88 1.17
C SER A 20 -47.34 8.85 0.33
N PRO A 21 -47.28 8.69 -1.00
CA PRO A 21 -46.65 9.70 -1.86
C PRO A 21 -47.61 10.84 -2.08
N ALA A 22 -47.31 12.03 -1.57
CA ALA A 22 -47.92 13.26 -2.03
C ALA A 22 -47.21 13.66 -3.32
N PHE A 23 -47.88 13.47 -4.45
CA PHE A 23 -47.52 14.10 -5.71
C PHE A 23 -47.82 15.59 -5.65
N ALA A 24 -46.78 16.43 -5.61
CA ALA A 24 -46.89 17.82 -6.00
C ALA A 24 -46.17 17.94 -7.35
N SER A 25 -46.95 18.19 -8.36
CA SER A 25 -46.49 18.58 -9.71
C SER A 25 -46.01 20.03 -9.66
N ASP A 26 -44.74 20.26 -9.78
CA ASP A 26 -44.21 21.50 -10.28
C ASP A 26 -43.05 21.15 -11.25
N ASP A 27 -43.33 21.53 -12.53
CA ASP A 27 -42.38 21.47 -13.65
C ASP A 27 -41.24 22.47 -13.41
N ALA A 28 -40.21 22.06 -12.70
CA ALA A 28 -38.91 22.72 -12.74
C ALA A 28 -37.91 21.70 -13.27
N ALA A 29 -37.44 21.93 -14.48
CA ALA A 29 -36.38 21.14 -15.07
C ALA A 29 -35.14 21.16 -14.14
N ILE A 30 -34.93 20.03 -13.42
CA ILE A 30 -33.73 19.83 -12.62
C ILE A 30 -32.61 19.49 -13.60
N MET A 31 -31.80 20.49 -13.90
CA MET A 31 -30.51 20.25 -14.54
C MET A 31 -29.65 19.40 -13.60
N PRO A 32 -29.01 18.31 -14.08
CA PRO A 32 -28.03 17.59 -13.28
C PRO A 32 -26.85 18.52 -12.97
N PRO A 33 -26.22 18.38 -11.80
CA PRO A 33 -25.10 19.26 -11.43
C PRO A 33 -23.98 19.12 -12.46
N PRO A 34 -23.37 20.24 -12.88
CA PRO A 34 -22.26 20.24 -13.81
C PRO A 34 -21.07 19.48 -13.18
N LEU A 35 -20.25 18.83 -14.01
CA LEU A 35 -18.96 18.22 -13.62
C LEU A 35 -17.93 19.25 -13.13
N VAL A 36 -18.31 20.51 -13.09
CA VAL A 36 -17.47 21.62 -12.66
C VAL A 36 -18.17 22.30 -11.50
N ALA A 37 -17.55 22.29 -10.34
CA ALA A 37 -17.88 23.24 -9.30
C ALA A 37 -17.60 24.65 -9.88
N ASP A 38 -18.59 25.52 -9.85
CA ASP A 38 -18.43 26.90 -10.22
C ASP A 38 -17.34 27.56 -9.37
N ALA A 39 -16.28 28.03 -10.04
CA ALA A 39 -15.16 28.70 -9.41
C ALA A 39 -15.42 30.21 -9.18
N ASP A 40 -16.66 30.61 -8.89
CA ASP A 40 -17.06 31.96 -8.54
C ASP A 40 -18.08 32.00 -7.39
N GLY A 41 -17.75 31.30 -6.36
CA GLY A 41 -18.21 31.54 -5.03
C GLY A 41 -16.98 31.46 -4.15
N ALA A 42 -16.66 32.49 -3.41
CA ALA A 42 -15.93 32.28 -2.17
C ALA A 42 -16.68 31.15 -1.47
N SER A 43 -16.25 29.94 -1.71
CA SER A 43 -16.74 28.79 -0.97
C SER A 43 -16.23 29.06 0.45
N ASP A 44 -17.12 29.59 1.26
CA ASP A 44 -17.18 29.25 2.66
C ASP A 44 -17.25 27.72 2.66
N SER A 45 -16.12 27.06 2.34
CA SER A 45 -15.89 25.68 2.66
C SER A 45 -15.82 25.70 4.18
N ALA A 46 -17.01 25.65 4.79
CA ALA A 46 -17.15 25.24 6.16
C ALA A 46 -16.39 23.90 6.23
N GLN A 47 -15.11 23.99 6.57
CA GLN A 47 -14.32 22.83 6.96
C GLN A 47 -15.17 22.12 8.00
N LEU A 48 -15.67 20.94 7.62
CA LEU A 48 -16.49 20.16 8.51
C LEU A 48 -15.74 20.02 9.82
N PRO A 49 -16.29 20.49 10.94
CA PRO A 49 -15.66 20.27 12.23
C PRO A 49 -15.56 18.77 12.43
N GLY A 50 -14.36 18.23 12.60
CA GLY A 50 -14.17 16.82 12.93
C GLY A 50 -13.22 16.03 12.03
N ALA A 51 -12.74 16.53 10.91
CA ALA A 51 -11.60 15.89 10.24
C ALA A 51 -10.34 16.15 11.06
N ILE A 52 -9.92 15.17 11.85
CA ILE A 52 -8.58 15.17 12.40
C ILE A 52 -7.65 14.85 11.25
N VAL A 53 -7.27 15.87 10.58
CA VAL A 53 -6.17 15.78 9.65
C VAL A 53 -4.94 15.88 10.53
N VAL A 54 -4.06 14.87 10.49
CA VAL A 54 -2.66 15.08 10.84
C VAL A 54 -2.09 15.91 9.70
N THR A 55 -2.65 17.10 9.53
CA THR A 55 -2.08 18.11 8.66
C THR A 55 -0.97 18.76 9.47
N ALA A 56 0.21 18.76 8.89
CA ALA A 56 1.12 19.85 9.18
C ALA A 56 0.26 21.14 9.12
N PRO A 57 0.43 22.08 10.05
CA PRO A 57 -0.20 23.38 9.93
C PRO A 57 0.39 24.06 8.69
N GLY A 58 -0.27 23.96 7.66
CA GLY A 58 0.02 24.57 6.39
C GLY A 58 -1.31 24.87 5.80
N GLY A 59 -1.64 26.10 5.68
CA GLY A 59 -2.88 26.70 5.36
C GLY A 59 -3.91 25.85 4.63
N SER A 60 -5.11 26.30 4.58
CA SER A 60 -6.09 25.76 3.66
C SER A 60 -5.38 25.39 2.35
N PHE A 61 -5.11 24.11 2.14
CA PHE A 61 -4.66 23.62 0.84
C PHE A 61 -5.86 23.68 -0.11
N ASP A 62 -6.43 24.89 -0.23
CA ASP A 62 -7.45 25.26 -1.20
C ASP A 62 -6.86 25.50 -2.59
N ILE A 63 -5.59 25.22 -2.77
CA ILE A 63 -5.02 25.04 -4.09
C ILE A 63 -5.11 23.56 -4.35
N ASP A 64 -5.75 23.16 -5.45
CA ASP A 64 -5.78 21.80 -5.99
C ASP A 64 -4.42 21.11 -5.79
N ASP A 65 -4.24 20.47 -4.64
CA ASP A 65 -3.01 19.75 -4.36
C ASP A 65 -2.98 18.55 -5.31
N ALA A 66 -2.08 18.58 -6.27
CA ALA A 66 -1.93 17.52 -7.28
C ALA A 66 -1.74 16.11 -6.70
N HIS A 67 -1.53 16.03 -5.39
CA HIS A 67 -1.38 14.79 -4.64
C HIS A 67 -2.61 14.42 -3.81
N THR A 68 -3.73 15.15 -3.98
CA THR A 68 -5.01 14.85 -3.30
C THR A 68 -6.04 14.36 -4.30
N LEU A 69 -6.68 13.24 -3.97
CA LEU A 69 -7.78 12.64 -4.71
C LEU A 69 -9.08 12.83 -3.93
N SER A 70 -10.09 13.37 -4.58
CA SER A 70 -11.44 13.45 -4.04
C SER A 70 -12.18 12.11 -4.18
N ARG A 71 -13.31 11.98 -3.50
CA ARG A 71 -14.25 10.87 -3.70
C ARG A 71 -14.66 10.71 -5.17
N ALA A 72 -14.84 11.81 -5.89
CA ALA A 72 -15.19 11.79 -7.32
C ALA A 72 -14.06 11.18 -8.18
N ASP A 73 -12.80 11.45 -7.86
CA ASP A 73 -11.64 10.87 -8.56
C ASP A 73 -11.51 9.37 -8.30
N ILE A 74 -11.79 8.92 -7.07
CA ILE A 74 -11.78 7.50 -6.69
C ILE A 74 -12.89 6.72 -7.41
N LEU A 75 -14.03 7.35 -7.64
CA LEU A 75 -15.21 6.77 -8.28
C LEU A 75 -15.27 7.02 -9.80
N LEU A 76 -14.26 7.61 -10.41
CA LEU A 76 -14.27 8.05 -11.80
C LEU A 76 -14.51 6.90 -12.79
N SER A 77 -14.04 5.71 -12.50
CA SER A 77 -14.29 4.50 -13.31
C SER A 77 -15.65 3.83 -13.06
N GLY A 78 -16.50 4.43 -12.20
CA GLY A 78 -17.83 3.93 -11.87
C GLY A 78 -17.88 3.10 -10.58
N SER A 79 -16.87 2.31 -10.29
CA SER A 79 -16.65 1.62 -9.00
C SER A 79 -15.46 2.24 -8.26
N PRO A 80 -15.38 2.15 -6.92
CA PRO A 80 -14.22 2.61 -6.16
C PRO A 80 -12.97 1.82 -6.53
N ASP A 81 -11.89 2.52 -6.88
CA ASP A 81 -10.58 1.91 -7.15
C ASP A 81 -9.48 2.89 -6.72
N LEU A 82 -9.01 2.73 -5.48
CA LEU A 82 -7.99 3.58 -4.88
C LEU A 82 -6.65 3.49 -5.63
N LEU A 83 -6.19 2.28 -5.89
CA LEU A 83 -4.85 2.04 -6.43
C LEU A 83 -4.74 2.53 -7.88
N ALA A 84 -5.76 2.27 -8.71
CA ALA A 84 -5.81 2.82 -10.06
C ALA A 84 -5.90 4.35 -10.06
N SER A 85 -6.65 4.94 -9.13
CA SER A 85 -6.78 6.38 -9.01
C SER A 85 -5.47 7.05 -8.61
N LEU A 86 -4.72 6.48 -7.65
CA LEU A 86 -3.39 6.95 -7.25
C LEU A 86 -2.41 6.93 -8.42
N THR A 87 -2.35 5.82 -9.16
CA THR A 87 -1.42 5.66 -10.31
C THR A 87 -1.76 6.57 -11.49
N ARG A 88 -3.03 6.89 -11.68
CA ARG A 88 -3.51 7.79 -12.74
C ARG A 88 -3.22 9.25 -12.43
N SER A 89 -3.35 9.65 -11.18
CA SER A 89 -3.43 11.07 -10.81
C SER A 89 -2.15 11.61 -10.17
N ILE A 90 -1.36 10.79 -9.49
CA ILE A 90 -0.18 11.27 -8.75
C ILE A 90 1.10 10.95 -9.51
N ALA A 91 1.90 11.98 -9.75
CA ALA A 91 3.21 11.84 -10.38
C ALA A 91 4.11 10.90 -9.57
N GLY A 92 4.80 10.00 -10.26
CA GLY A 92 5.79 9.11 -9.62
C GLY A 92 5.23 7.93 -8.83
N VAL A 93 3.91 7.83 -8.66
CA VAL A 93 3.31 6.63 -8.08
C VAL A 93 3.35 5.48 -9.09
N SER A 94 3.85 4.34 -8.66
CA SER A 94 3.81 3.09 -9.42
C SER A 94 3.40 1.92 -8.52
N LEU A 95 2.80 0.91 -9.12
CA LEU A 95 2.44 -0.35 -8.44
C LEU A 95 3.36 -1.45 -8.93
N GLN A 96 3.75 -2.32 -8.01
CA GLN A 96 4.57 -3.49 -8.30
C GLN A 96 3.83 -4.75 -7.86
N ASP A 97 3.66 -5.65 -8.77
CA ASP A 97 2.97 -6.91 -8.54
C ASP A 97 3.96 -8.03 -8.16
N ALA A 98 4.55 -7.90 -6.98
CA ALA A 98 5.50 -8.88 -6.46
C ALA A 98 4.81 -10.22 -6.08
N GLN A 99 3.55 -10.15 -5.62
CA GLN A 99 2.78 -11.34 -5.25
C GLN A 99 1.86 -11.88 -6.33
N GLY A 100 1.60 -11.13 -7.39
CA GLY A 100 0.63 -11.54 -8.41
C GLY A 100 -0.84 -11.34 -8.00
N ASN A 101 -1.13 -10.52 -6.97
CA ASN A 101 -2.49 -10.16 -6.57
C ASN A 101 -2.77 -8.67 -6.77
N PRO A 102 -3.78 -8.29 -7.59
CA PRO A 102 -4.04 -6.89 -7.94
C PRO A 102 -4.54 -6.03 -6.76
N TRP A 103 -4.96 -6.63 -5.63
CA TRP A 103 -5.45 -5.91 -4.46
C TRP A 103 -4.40 -5.78 -3.35
N GLN A 104 -3.23 -6.40 -3.54
CA GLN A 104 -2.08 -6.35 -2.63
C GLN A 104 -0.75 -6.00 -3.34
N PRO A 105 -0.70 -5.03 -4.27
CA PRO A 105 0.57 -4.62 -4.86
C PRO A 105 1.40 -3.81 -3.86
N ASN A 106 2.69 -3.71 -4.12
CA ASN A 106 3.51 -2.67 -3.51
C ASN A 106 3.21 -1.33 -4.19
N LEU A 107 2.98 -0.29 -3.40
CA LEU A 107 2.93 1.08 -3.88
C LEU A 107 4.30 1.72 -3.69
N VAL A 108 4.87 2.25 -4.78
CA VAL A 108 6.16 2.94 -4.75
C VAL A 108 5.94 4.42 -5.08
N TYR A 109 6.48 5.29 -4.23
CA TYR A 109 6.50 6.73 -4.42
C TYR A 109 7.87 7.30 -4.06
N ARG A 110 8.48 8.10 -4.94
CA ARG A 110 9.84 8.67 -4.78
C ARG A 110 10.90 7.61 -4.42
N GLY A 111 10.70 6.35 -4.84
CA GLY A 111 11.57 5.23 -4.52
C GLY A 111 11.44 4.70 -3.08
N PHE A 112 10.38 5.04 -2.38
CA PHE A 112 9.98 4.46 -1.11
C PHE A 112 8.75 3.59 -1.28
N THR A 113 8.68 2.51 -0.52
CA THR A 113 7.64 1.49 -0.68
C THR A 113 6.63 1.52 0.46
N ALA A 114 5.36 1.34 0.13
CA ALA A 114 4.29 0.90 1.01
C ALA A 114 3.84 -0.49 0.55
N SER A 115 4.00 -1.50 1.39
CA SER A 115 3.73 -2.88 1.01
C SER A 115 2.79 -3.57 1.99
N PRO A 116 1.89 -4.43 1.53
CA PRO A 116 1.17 -5.36 2.38
C PRO A 116 2.04 -6.53 2.85
N LEU A 117 3.20 -6.75 2.20
CA LEU A 117 4.12 -7.85 2.48
C LEU A 117 5.01 -7.53 3.66
N GLN A 118 5.13 -8.51 4.54
CA GLN A 118 6.22 -8.55 5.51
C GLN A 118 7.52 -8.84 4.74
N GLY A 119 8.61 -8.42 5.06
CA GLY A 119 9.82 -8.67 4.26
C GLY A 119 10.13 -7.60 3.21
N GLN A 120 9.28 -6.62 3.03
CA GLN A 120 9.58 -5.43 2.23
C GLN A 120 9.92 -4.25 3.13
N ALA A 121 11.04 -3.57 2.83
CA ALA A 121 11.43 -2.38 3.57
C ALA A 121 10.41 -1.25 3.37
N GLN A 122 9.63 -0.94 4.41
CA GLN A 122 8.61 0.11 4.36
C GLN A 122 9.25 1.50 4.42
N GLY A 123 8.76 2.44 3.65
CA GLY A 123 9.26 3.83 3.63
C GLY A 123 8.15 4.88 3.63
N LEU A 124 6.89 4.44 3.56
CA LEU A 124 5.69 5.28 3.60
C LEU A 124 4.86 4.94 4.83
N ALA A 125 4.32 5.96 5.49
CA ALA A 125 3.33 5.77 6.54
C ALA A 125 1.91 5.91 5.97
N ALA A 126 0.92 5.25 6.58
CA ALA A 126 -0.49 5.44 6.26
C ALA A 126 -1.28 5.83 7.51
N TYR A 127 -2.13 6.82 7.36
CA TYR A 127 -3.07 7.27 8.38
C TYR A 127 -4.49 7.21 7.82
N LEU A 128 -5.39 6.65 8.60
CA LEU A 128 -6.82 6.60 8.30
C LEU A 128 -7.56 7.39 9.36
N ASP A 129 -8.20 8.49 8.95
CA ASP A 129 -8.87 9.43 9.85
C ASP A 129 -7.96 9.90 11.00
N GLY A 130 -6.74 10.30 10.69
CA GLY A 130 -5.77 10.79 11.66
C GLY A 130 -5.09 9.73 12.53
N ALA A 131 -5.48 8.46 12.47
CA ALA A 131 -4.86 7.39 13.25
C ALA A 131 -4.02 6.45 12.37
N ARG A 132 -2.87 6.02 12.88
CA ARG A 132 -1.97 5.11 12.18
C ARG A 132 -2.68 3.86 11.69
N PHE A 133 -2.47 3.51 10.42
CA PHE A 133 -3.06 2.34 9.77
C PHE A 133 -2.07 1.19 9.59
N ASN A 134 -0.77 1.49 9.51
CA ASN A 134 0.28 0.46 9.39
C ASN A 134 0.17 -0.60 10.48
N GLN A 135 0.38 -1.86 10.12
CA GLN A 135 0.30 -2.98 11.04
C GLN A 135 1.58 -3.11 11.87
N PRO A 136 1.49 -3.36 13.20
CA PRO A 136 2.63 -3.18 14.10
C PRO A 136 3.75 -4.21 13.96
N PHE A 137 3.56 -5.34 13.27
CA PHE A 137 4.57 -6.38 13.15
C PHE A 137 5.61 -6.07 12.07
N GLY A 138 5.18 -5.80 10.84
CA GLY A 138 6.06 -5.48 9.71
C GLY A 138 5.89 -4.06 9.17
N ASP A 139 5.17 -3.21 9.89
CA ASP A 139 4.77 -1.86 9.44
C ASP A 139 4.03 -1.83 8.09
N THR A 140 3.40 -2.94 7.74
CA THR A 140 2.74 -3.18 6.46
C THR A 140 1.45 -2.38 6.30
N ILE A 141 1.09 -2.09 5.05
CA ILE A 141 -0.15 -1.41 4.68
C ILE A 141 -0.98 -2.37 3.81
N GLY A 142 -2.03 -2.97 4.38
CA GLY A 142 -2.97 -3.82 3.65
C GLY A 142 -3.98 -2.97 2.90
N PHE A 143 -3.79 -2.77 1.60
CA PHE A 143 -4.73 -2.01 0.76
C PHE A 143 -6.10 -2.69 0.66
N ASP A 144 -6.13 -4.02 0.70
CA ASP A 144 -7.32 -4.86 0.74
C ASP A 144 -8.18 -4.67 2.01
N LEU A 145 -7.62 -4.07 3.06
CA LEU A 145 -8.32 -3.80 4.31
C LEU A 145 -8.98 -2.41 4.34
N ILE A 146 -8.70 -1.56 3.35
CA ILE A 146 -9.24 -0.21 3.25
C ILE A 146 -10.64 -0.27 2.64
N PRO A 147 -11.66 0.33 3.29
CA PRO A 147 -13.01 0.38 2.74
C PRO A 147 -13.11 1.47 1.65
N GLU A 148 -12.67 1.17 0.42
CA GLU A 148 -12.58 2.16 -0.67
C GLU A 148 -13.90 2.88 -0.94
N ALA A 149 -15.04 2.18 -0.83
CA ALA A 149 -16.38 2.77 -0.97
C ALA A 149 -16.71 3.83 0.09
N ALA A 150 -15.95 3.86 1.20
CA ALA A 150 -16.11 4.83 2.28
C ALA A 150 -15.12 5.99 2.20
N LEU A 151 -14.20 6.01 1.26
CA LEU A 151 -13.21 7.10 1.17
C LEU A 151 -13.87 8.40 0.70
N GLN A 152 -13.56 9.49 1.37
CA GLN A 152 -13.89 10.86 1.01
C GLN A 152 -12.76 11.52 0.23
N SER A 153 -11.54 11.34 0.75
CA SER A 153 -10.33 11.85 0.11
C SER A 153 -9.15 10.96 0.41
N VAL A 154 -8.15 11.02 -0.46
CA VAL A 154 -6.85 10.38 -0.29
C VAL A 154 -5.78 11.35 -0.71
N ALA A 155 -4.83 11.63 0.17
CA ALA A 155 -3.69 12.49 -0.11
C ALA A 155 -2.38 11.75 0.11
N LEU A 156 -1.45 11.91 -0.80
CA LEU A 156 -0.07 11.49 -0.62
C LEU A 156 0.74 12.74 -0.27
N ARG A 157 1.10 12.86 0.99
CA ARG A 157 1.82 14.01 1.55
C ARG A 157 3.31 13.77 1.57
N ASP A 158 4.08 14.80 1.35
CA ASP A 158 5.53 14.76 1.46
C ASP A 158 5.99 14.46 2.88
N ALA A 159 7.24 14.03 3.01
CA ALA A 159 7.82 13.72 4.30
C ALA A 159 7.89 14.98 5.17
N SER A 160 7.16 14.98 6.28
CA SER A 160 7.13 16.08 7.25
C SER A 160 7.32 15.54 8.67
N PRO A 161 8.02 16.23 9.55
CA PRO A 161 8.13 15.84 10.95
C PRO A 161 6.77 15.70 11.64
N ALA A 162 5.81 16.54 11.30
CA ALA A 162 4.47 16.51 11.89
C ALA A 162 3.71 15.21 11.60
N LEU A 163 3.99 14.55 10.45
CA LEU A 163 3.27 13.38 9.98
C LEU A 163 3.66 12.05 10.62
N GLY A 164 4.57 12.05 11.61
CA GLY A 164 4.80 10.88 12.45
C GLY A 164 6.00 10.02 12.09
N LEU A 165 6.00 8.79 12.62
CA LEU A 165 7.08 7.82 12.52
C LEU A 165 6.99 7.01 11.22
N ASN A 166 8.14 6.65 10.66
CA ASN A 166 8.29 5.79 9.47
C ASN A 166 7.80 6.42 8.14
N ALA A 167 7.69 7.73 8.07
CA ALA A 167 7.32 8.49 6.88
C ALA A 167 8.58 9.05 6.18
N LEU A 168 9.47 8.18 5.68
CA LEU A 168 10.74 8.60 5.06
C LEU A 168 10.51 9.30 3.70
N GLY A 169 9.63 8.73 2.88
CA GLY A 169 9.29 9.21 1.55
C GLY A 169 7.99 9.97 1.47
N GLY A 170 7.18 9.90 2.53
CA GLY A 170 5.88 10.55 2.57
C GLY A 170 4.84 9.76 3.37
N THR A 171 3.62 10.27 3.35
CA THR A 171 2.49 9.72 4.11
C THR A 171 1.24 9.66 3.26
N LEU A 172 0.63 8.48 3.23
CA LEU A 172 -0.70 8.28 2.66
C LEU A 172 -1.75 8.64 3.72
N VAL A 173 -2.49 9.71 3.50
CA VAL A 173 -3.58 10.18 4.35
C VAL A 173 -4.90 9.78 3.72
N LEU A 174 -5.67 9.01 4.43
CA LEU A 174 -6.96 8.48 4.00
C LEU A 174 -8.04 9.07 4.90
N GLU A 175 -9.02 9.72 4.32
CA GLU A 175 -10.17 10.28 5.03
C GLU A 175 -11.44 9.55 4.61
N THR A 176 -12.24 9.14 5.57
CA THR A 176 -13.51 8.47 5.30
C THR A 176 -14.66 9.47 5.26
N ALA A 177 -15.67 9.15 4.45
CA ALA A 177 -16.88 9.92 4.33
C ALA A 177 -17.73 9.87 5.60
N THR A 178 -18.46 10.95 5.82
CA THR A 178 -19.48 11.11 6.86
C THR A 178 -20.84 11.39 6.23
N GLY A 179 -21.91 11.34 7.02
CA GLY A 179 -23.23 11.69 6.53
C GLY A 179 -23.39 13.15 6.06
N ARG A 180 -22.47 14.02 6.48
CA ARG A 180 -22.42 15.43 6.04
C ARG A 180 -21.61 15.59 4.75
N SER A 181 -20.49 14.88 4.61
CA SER A 181 -19.60 15.00 3.43
C SER A 181 -20.12 14.21 2.22
N ALA A 182 -20.91 13.15 2.43
CA ALA A 182 -21.44 12.30 1.37
C ALA A 182 -22.91 11.91 1.67
N PRO A 183 -23.84 12.87 1.62
CA PRO A 183 -25.26 12.58 1.78
C PRO A 183 -25.82 11.83 0.57
N GLY A 184 -26.91 11.11 0.76
CA GLY A 184 -27.58 10.36 -0.30
C GLY A 184 -27.19 8.88 -0.34
N MET A 185 -27.56 8.20 -1.39
CA MET A 185 -27.29 6.78 -1.61
C MET A 185 -26.54 6.60 -2.92
N ASP A 186 -25.54 5.72 -2.90
CA ASP A 186 -24.76 5.31 -4.08
C ASP A 186 -24.69 3.78 -4.10
N ALA A 187 -25.05 3.19 -5.24
CA ALA A 187 -24.99 1.75 -5.44
C ALA A 187 -24.38 1.45 -6.80
N ALA A 188 -23.34 0.63 -6.83
CA ALA A 188 -22.72 0.17 -8.06
C ALA A 188 -22.65 -1.35 -8.10
N LEU A 189 -22.92 -1.91 -9.28
CA LEU A 189 -22.80 -3.33 -9.60
C LEU A 189 -21.97 -3.43 -10.87
N SER A 190 -20.93 -4.26 -10.86
CA SER A 190 -20.12 -4.48 -12.06
C SER A 190 -19.74 -5.95 -12.25
N ILE A 191 -19.47 -6.29 -13.50
CA ILE A 191 -18.92 -7.55 -13.95
C ILE A 191 -17.73 -7.26 -14.88
N GLY A 192 -16.78 -8.17 -14.95
CA GLY A 192 -15.59 -7.97 -15.79
C GLY A 192 -14.92 -9.26 -16.23
N SER A 193 -13.79 -9.08 -16.89
CA SER A 193 -12.90 -10.16 -17.29
C SER A 193 -12.49 -11.00 -16.09
N TYR A 194 -12.14 -12.27 -16.35
CA TYR A 194 -11.65 -13.21 -15.33
C TYR A 194 -12.61 -13.44 -14.17
N GLY A 195 -13.92 -13.43 -14.46
CA GLY A 195 -14.96 -13.67 -13.49
C GLY A 195 -15.11 -12.58 -12.44
N GLU A 196 -14.56 -11.39 -12.68
CA GLU A 196 -14.71 -10.24 -11.81
C GLU A 196 -16.18 -9.88 -11.58
N ARG A 197 -16.55 -9.69 -10.34
CA ARG A 197 -17.87 -9.22 -9.91
C ARG A 197 -17.69 -8.33 -8.69
N GLU A 198 -18.31 -7.16 -8.74
CA GLU A 198 -18.27 -6.22 -7.64
C GLU A 198 -19.65 -5.69 -7.30
N VAL A 199 -19.86 -5.49 -6.01
CA VAL A 199 -20.99 -4.76 -5.43
C VAL A 199 -20.40 -3.70 -4.51
N SER A 200 -20.78 -2.45 -4.72
CA SER A 200 -20.42 -1.32 -3.86
C SER A 200 -21.69 -0.55 -3.50
N LEU A 201 -21.91 -0.33 -2.21
CA LEU A 201 -23.08 0.36 -1.67
C LEU A 201 -22.62 1.40 -0.66
N SER A 202 -23.18 2.59 -0.69
CA SER A 202 -23.04 3.55 0.41
C SER A 202 -24.30 4.36 0.61
N ALA A 203 -24.52 4.80 1.85
CA ALA A 203 -25.65 5.64 2.21
C ALA A 203 -25.26 6.57 3.36
N GLY A 204 -25.59 7.84 3.24
CA GLY A 204 -25.31 8.86 4.24
C GLY A 204 -26.42 9.88 4.37
N GLY A 205 -26.48 10.54 5.53
CA GLY A 205 -27.45 11.59 5.77
C GLY A 205 -27.27 12.24 7.12
N THR A 206 -28.10 13.28 7.36
CA THR A 206 -28.09 14.08 8.58
C THR A 206 -29.50 14.23 9.15
N ALA A 207 -29.60 14.36 10.47
CA ALA A 207 -30.83 14.67 11.18
C ALA A 207 -30.48 15.65 12.33
N GLY A 208 -30.52 16.97 12.02
CA GLY A 208 -30.00 18.01 12.91
C GLY A 208 -28.51 17.86 13.14
N ASP A 209 -28.10 17.75 14.40
CA ASP A 209 -26.71 17.57 14.79
C ASP A 209 -26.17 16.13 14.55
N PHE A 210 -27.07 15.17 14.33
CA PHE A 210 -26.68 13.80 14.03
C PHE A 210 -26.38 13.59 12.57
N SER A 211 -25.38 12.75 12.29
CA SER A 211 -25.04 12.29 10.95
C SER A 211 -24.74 10.78 10.97
N TYR A 212 -24.96 10.13 9.84
CA TYR A 212 -24.62 8.73 9.66
C TYR A 212 -24.10 8.50 8.25
N PHE A 213 -23.15 7.60 8.10
CA PHE A 213 -22.70 7.10 6.81
C PHE A 213 -22.36 5.61 6.94
N ALA A 214 -22.80 4.82 5.99
CA ALA A 214 -22.46 3.40 5.92
C ALA A 214 -21.99 3.05 4.51
N ALA A 215 -21.00 2.18 4.39
CA ALA A 215 -20.55 1.65 3.11
C ALA A 215 -20.27 0.15 3.21
N PHE A 216 -20.47 -0.53 2.08
CA PHE A 216 -20.23 -1.95 1.91
C PHE A 216 -19.64 -2.19 0.52
N GLN A 217 -18.61 -3.02 0.43
CA GLN A 217 -18.00 -3.44 -0.83
C GLN A 217 -17.73 -4.94 -0.79
N SER A 218 -18.02 -5.62 -1.88
CA SER A 218 -17.65 -7.01 -2.09
C SER A 218 -17.13 -7.19 -3.50
N ARG A 219 -15.89 -7.69 -3.62
CA ARG A 219 -15.23 -8.01 -4.90
C ARG A 219 -14.82 -9.47 -4.90
N ARG A 220 -14.90 -10.09 -6.08
CA ARG A 220 -14.34 -11.42 -6.32
C ARG A 220 -13.93 -11.56 -7.77
N GLU A 221 -12.90 -12.35 -8.00
CA GLU A 221 -12.46 -12.77 -9.33
C GLU A 221 -11.89 -14.18 -9.30
N THR A 222 -11.81 -14.84 -10.46
CA THR A 222 -11.10 -16.10 -10.61
C THR A 222 -9.60 -15.89 -10.85
N GLY A 223 -9.20 -14.63 -11.10
CA GLY A 223 -7.84 -14.25 -11.49
C GLY A 223 -7.55 -14.52 -12.96
N TRP A 224 -6.60 -13.79 -13.52
CA TRP A 224 -6.15 -13.96 -14.91
C TRP A 224 -4.99 -14.95 -15.02
N ARG A 225 -4.25 -15.16 -13.93
CA ARG A 225 -3.25 -16.23 -13.84
C ARG A 225 -3.90 -17.52 -13.40
N ASP A 226 -3.21 -18.64 -13.66
CA ASP A 226 -3.67 -19.93 -13.18
C ASP A 226 -3.80 -19.94 -11.66
N PHE A 227 -4.77 -20.66 -11.15
CA PHE A 227 -4.98 -20.92 -9.71
C PHE A 227 -4.98 -19.68 -8.82
N SER A 228 -5.50 -18.51 -9.32
CA SER A 228 -5.42 -17.21 -8.65
C SER A 228 -6.78 -16.60 -8.22
N PRO A 229 -7.74 -17.39 -7.66
CA PRO A 229 -9.00 -16.83 -7.23
C PRO A 229 -8.83 -15.90 -6.01
N SER A 230 -9.54 -14.78 -6.00
CA SER A 230 -9.49 -13.82 -4.90
C SER A 230 -10.87 -13.29 -4.54
N ARG A 231 -11.06 -12.98 -3.27
CA ARG A 231 -12.29 -12.39 -2.72
C ARG A 231 -11.95 -11.40 -1.60
N LEU A 232 -12.66 -10.28 -1.60
CA LEU A 232 -12.66 -9.36 -0.46
C LEU A 232 -14.09 -8.90 -0.14
N VAL A 233 -14.32 -8.59 1.14
CA VAL A 233 -15.54 -7.96 1.66
C VAL A 233 -15.13 -6.92 2.68
N ASN A 234 -15.55 -5.67 2.47
CA ASN A 234 -15.28 -4.54 3.36
C ASN A 234 -16.59 -3.90 3.80
N GLY A 235 -16.63 -3.44 5.04
CA GLY A 235 -17.74 -2.68 5.59
C GLY A 235 -17.26 -1.51 6.42
N TYR A 236 -18.02 -0.43 6.39
CA TYR A 236 -17.76 0.79 7.13
C TYR A 236 -19.06 1.37 7.71
N LEU A 237 -18.97 1.98 8.89
CA LEU A 237 -20.04 2.74 9.52
C LEU A 237 -19.44 3.94 10.25
N ASP A 238 -20.01 5.13 10.04
CA ASP A 238 -19.76 6.35 10.80
C ASP A 238 -21.09 6.82 11.44
N LEU A 239 -21.03 7.13 12.71
CA LEU A 239 -22.10 7.79 13.45
C LEU A 239 -21.54 9.05 14.11
N GLY A 240 -22.03 10.19 13.66
CA GLY A 240 -21.56 11.51 14.09
C GLY A 240 -22.61 12.29 14.88
N TYR A 241 -22.16 13.04 15.85
CA TYR A 241 -22.92 14.07 16.54
C TYR A 241 -22.06 15.32 16.63
N ASP A 242 -22.46 16.39 15.93
CA ASP A 242 -21.72 17.64 15.85
C ASP A 242 -22.61 18.82 16.18
N THR A 243 -22.26 19.55 17.23
CA THR A 243 -22.80 20.83 17.56
C THR A 243 -21.86 21.94 17.09
N GLN A 244 -22.17 23.20 17.36
CA GLN A 244 -21.28 24.34 17.05
C GLN A 244 -19.99 24.34 17.86
N THR A 245 -19.96 23.72 19.03
CA THR A 245 -18.83 23.79 19.97
C THR A 245 -18.20 22.45 20.30
N ALA A 246 -18.81 21.33 19.97
CA ALA A 246 -18.27 20.00 20.26
C ALA A 246 -18.88 18.95 19.33
N GLY A 247 -18.14 17.90 19.08
CA GLY A 247 -18.61 16.75 18.33
C GLY A 247 -17.92 15.46 18.68
N LEU A 248 -18.52 14.39 18.24
CA LEU A 248 -17.99 13.02 18.38
C LEU A 248 -18.41 12.18 17.19
N HIS A 249 -17.45 11.58 16.51
CA HIS A 249 -17.68 10.53 15.54
C HIS A 249 -17.23 9.18 16.08
N VAL A 250 -18.04 8.16 15.86
CA VAL A 250 -17.72 6.74 16.12
C VAL A 250 -17.67 6.03 14.78
N LYS A 251 -16.49 5.53 14.43
CA LYS A 251 -16.26 4.84 13.15
C LYS A 251 -15.95 3.37 13.36
N LEU A 252 -16.52 2.51 12.54
CA LEU A 252 -16.31 1.07 12.54
C LEU A 252 -15.87 0.62 11.15
N ILE A 253 -14.85 -0.24 11.10
CA ILE A 253 -14.35 -0.87 9.87
C ILE A 253 -14.28 -2.37 10.10
N GLY A 254 -14.70 -3.14 9.10
CA GLY A 254 -14.52 -4.58 9.04
C GLY A 254 -14.07 -5.02 7.66
N ALA A 255 -13.12 -5.98 7.58
CA ALA A 255 -12.70 -6.61 6.34
C ALA A 255 -12.50 -8.12 6.53
N ASP A 256 -12.89 -8.89 5.50
CA ASP A 256 -12.64 -10.34 5.37
C ASP A 256 -12.12 -10.56 3.95
N THR A 257 -10.86 -11.00 3.84
CA THR A 257 -10.19 -11.18 2.55
C THR A 257 -9.63 -12.59 2.43
N ASP A 258 -9.65 -13.11 1.20
CA ASP A 258 -9.14 -14.41 0.82
C ASP A 258 -8.51 -14.24 -0.56
N LEU A 259 -7.21 -14.06 -0.59
CA LEU A 259 -6.46 -13.58 -1.74
C LEU A 259 -5.43 -14.62 -2.13
N THR A 260 -5.32 -14.84 -3.44
CA THR A 260 -4.27 -15.68 -4.02
C THR A 260 -3.37 -14.82 -4.90
N GLY A 261 -2.08 -14.90 -4.68
CA GLY A 261 -1.07 -14.20 -5.45
C GLY A 261 0.13 -15.11 -5.66
N ASN A 262 0.17 -15.81 -6.80
CA ASN A 262 1.19 -16.82 -7.09
C ASN A 262 2.52 -16.24 -7.59
N GLY A 263 2.95 -15.13 -7.04
CA GLY A 263 4.30 -14.56 -7.15
C GLY A 263 4.81 -14.31 -8.58
N VAL A 264 6.11 -14.24 -8.69
CA VAL A 264 6.83 -14.12 -9.96
C VAL A 264 6.86 -15.44 -10.72
N ALA A 265 7.22 -15.40 -12.00
CA ALA A 265 7.48 -16.61 -12.77
C ALA A 265 8.65 -16.37 -13.73
N PRO A 266 9.43 -17.43 -14.08
CA PRO A 266 10.54 -17.37 -15.02
C PRO A 266 10.15 -16.75 -16.35
N VAL A 267 11.04 -15.96 -16.93
CA VAL A 267 10.76 -15.21 -18.17
C VAL A 267 10.43 -16.14 -19.33
N GLU A 268 11.05 -17.33 -19.42
CA GLU A 268 10.82 -18.31 -20.47
C GLU A 268 9.48 -19.02 -20.29
N LEU A 269 9.08 -19.33 -19.05
CA LEU A 269 7.77 -19.86 -18.74
C LEU A 269 6.64 -18.86 -19.10
N LEU A 270 6.83 -17.57 -18.79
CA LEU A 270 5.89 -16.52 -19.16
C LEU A 270 5.83 -16.29 -20.68
N ALA A 271 6.95 -16.45 -21.40
CA ALA A 271 6.99 -16.39 -22.85
C ALA A 271 6.24 -17.54 -23.50
N ALA A 272 6.31 -18.74 -22.92
CA ALA A 272 5.54 -19.89 -23.38
C ALA A 272 4.06 -19.74 -23.07
N ARG A 273 3.71 -19.25 -21.87
CA ARG A 273 2.33 -19.05 -21.44
C ARG A 273 2.22 -17.95 -20.37
N ARG A 274 1.72 -16.77 -20.78
CA ARG A 274 1.62 -15.57 -19.93
C ARG A 274 0.90 -15.78 -18.59
N ALA A 275 -0.10 -16.67 -18.53
CA ALA A 275 -0.88 -16.96 -17.32
C ALA A 275 -0.19 -17.96 -16.37
N ALA A 276 0.95 -18.53 -16.77
CA ALA A 276 1.64 -19.53 -15.98
C ALA A 276 2.09 -19.01 -14.61
N VAL A 277 2.12 -19.91 -13.64
CA VAL A 277 2.67 -19.70 -12.30
C VAL A 277 3.83 -20.68 -12.07
N LEU A 278 4.81 -20.31 -11.27
CA LEU A 278 5.95 -21.19 -10.97
C LEU A 278 5.53 -22.29 -9.99
N SER A 279 4.90 -21.88 -8.90
CA SER A 279 4.38 -22.79 -7.86
C SER A 279 3.05 -22.28 -7.33
N TRP A 280 2.31 -23.11 -6.65
CA TRP A 280 1.10 -22.78 -5.91
C TRP A 280 0.83 -23.85 -4.83
N PRO A 281 0.02 -23.53 -3.74
CA PRO A 281 -0.78 -22.33 -3.54
C PRO A 281 0.00 -21.20 -2.90
N ASP A 282 -0.28 -19.96 -3.31
CA ASP A 282 0.12 -18.74 -2.62
C ASP A 282 -1.12 -17.99 -2.15
N ARG A 283 -1.60 -18.31 -0.97
CA ARG A 283 -2.88 -17.82 -0.46
C ARG A 283 -2.72 -17.11 0.87
N SER A 284 -3.29 -15.93 0.96
CA SER A 284 -3.42 -15.17 2.20
C SER A 284 -4.88 -14.93 2.56
N THR A 285 -5.20 -15.10 3.85
CA THR A 285 -6.53 -14.77 4.38
C THR A 285 -6.39 -13.79 5.51
N SER A 286 -7.19 -12.72 5.49
CA SER A 286 -7.16 -11.71 6.54
C SER A 286 -8.57 -11.44 7.09
N ARG A 287 -8.65 -11.23 8.41
CA ARG A 287 -9.82 -10.68 9.08
C ARG A 287 -9.40 -9.48 9.87
N TYR A 288 -9.98 -8.36 9.56
CA TYR A 288 -9.68 -7.08 10.16
C TYR A 288 -10.91 -6.47 10.80
N GLY A 289 -10.71 -5.78 11.91
CA GLY A 289 -11.73 -4.98 12.57
C GLY A 289 -11.11 -3.81 13.29
N ARG A 290 -11.70 -2.62 13.11
CA ARG A 290 -11.28 -1.38 13.75
C ARG A 290 -12.48 -0.62 14.27
N ILE A 291 -12.33 -0.04 15.46
CA ILE A 291 -13.19 0.99 16.02
C ILE A 291 -12.35 2.22 16.30
N SER A 292 -12.85 3.38 15.97
CA SER A 292 -12.24 4.65 16.33
C SER A 292 -13.26 5.67 16.82
N LEU A 293 -12.80 6.55 17.72
CA LEU A 293 -13.56 7.65 18.30
C LEU A 293 -12.84 8.94 17.98
N HIS A 294 -13.58 9.94 17.50
CA HIS A 294 -13.06 11.24 17.07
C HIS A 294 -13.79 12.36 17.80
N PRO A 295 -13.52 12.60 19.08
CA PRO A 295 -14.06 13.75 19.81
C PRO A 295 -13.33 15.03 19.43
N TRP A 296 -14.07 16.13 19.39
CA TRP A 296 -13.54 17.46 19.28
C TRP A 296 -14.31 18.44 20.12
N VAL A 297 -13.65 19.51 20.57
CA VAL A 297 -14.28 20.59 21.33
C VAL A 297 -13.60 21.94 21.01
N ALA A 298 -14.38 22.93 20.65
CA ALA A 298 -13.94 24.32 20.53
C ALA A 298 -13.94 24.96 21.92
N LEU A 299 -12.77 25.42 22.37
CA LEU A 299 -12.61 26.17 23.62
C LEU A 299 -12.94 27.64 23.41
N SER A 300 -12.68 28.15 22.20
CA SER A 300 -13.03 29.48 21.73
C SER A 300 -13.25 29.44 20.22
N GLU A 301 -13.50 30.57 19.58
CA GLU A 301 -13.55 30.67 18.12
C GLU A 301 -12.17 30.38 17.46
N GLU A 302 -11.09 30.55 18.21
CA GLU A 302 -9.70 30.42 17.76
C GLU A 302 -9.06 29.09 18.16
N THR A 303 -9.51 28.45 19.27
CA THR A 303 -8.82 27.31 19.88
C THR A 303 -9.70 26.08 19.91
N ARG A 304 -9.20 24.97 19.36
CA ARG A 304 -9.89 23.68 19.31
C ARG A 304 -9.00 22.55 19.83
N ILE A 305 -9.60 21.63 20.55
CA ILE A 305 -8.98 20.35 20.94
C ILE A 305 -9.61 19.24 20.13
N GLU A 306 -8.78 18.37 19.59
CA GLU A 306 -9.18 17.21 18.84
C GLU A 306 -8.44 15.96 19.32
N ALA A 307 -9.09 14.83 19.26
CA ALA A 307 -8.43 13.57 19.52
C ALA A 307 -8.96 12.45 18.63
N THR A 308 -8.10 11.48 18.32
CA THR A 308 -8.47 10.20 17.70
C THR A 308 -8.01 9.09 18.61
N LEU A 309 -8.95 8.27 19.07
CA LEU A 309 -8.66 7.02 19.78
C LEU A 309 -9.04 5.87 18.87
N TYR A 310 -8.19 4.85 18.77
CA TYR A 310 -8.55 3.68 17.98
C TYR A 310 -8.12 2.37 18.64
N ARG A 311 -8.84 1.32 18.28
CA ARG A 311 -8.44 -0.06 18.54
C ARG A 311 -8.69 -0.90 17.30
N GLN A 312 -7.68 -1.68 16.90
CA GLN A 312 -7.81 -2.57 15.74
C GLN A 312 -7.28 -3.97 16.06
N ARG A 313 -7.74 -4.92 15.26
CA ARG A 313 -7.32 -6.31 15.32
C ARG A 313 -7.22 -6.86 13.91
N LEU A 314 -6.08 -7.50 13.63
CA LEU A 314 -5.84 -8.26 12.41
C LEU A 314 -5.58 -9.72 12.78
N ARG A 315 -6.16 -10.62 12.00
CA ARG A 315 -5.78 -12.03 11.95
C ARG A 315 -5.50 -12.37 10.51
N ALA A 316 -4.24 -12.68 10.22
CA ALA A 316 -3.82 -13.10 8.90
C ALA A 316 -3.27 -14.53 8.96
N ARG A 317 -3.43 -15.25 7.86
CA ARG A 317 -2.83 -16.57 7.64
C ARG A 317 -2.35 -16.63 6.21
N SER A 318 -1.18 -17.21 6.01
CA SER A 318 -0.62 -17.47 4.69
C SER A 318 -0.31 -18.95 4.54
N VAL A 319 -0.39 -19.41 3.31
CA VAL A 319 0.12 -20.70 2.86
C VAL A 319 0.82 -20.41 1.54
N ASN A 320 2.09 -20.78 1.47
CA ASN A 320 2.90 -20.64 0.28
C ASN A 320 3.49 -22.02 -0.04
N GLY A 321 3.23 -22.49 -1.25
CA GLY A 321 3.84 -23.71 -1.80
C GLY A 321 5.02 -23.30 -2.66
N ASP A 322 6.19 -23.78 -2.29
CA ASP A 322 7.43 -23.40 -2.95
C ASP A 322 8.25 -24.63 -3.35
N ILE A 323 9.13 -24.46 -4.31
CA ILE A 323 10.14 -25.43 -4.69
C ILE A 323 11.16 -25.49 -3.54
N ALA A 324 11.72 -26.65 -3.31
CA ALA A 324 12.77 -26.83 -2.32
C ALA A 324 13.83 -27.77 -2.88
N ASP A 325 15.05 -27.43 -2.60
CA ASP A 325 16.24 -28.24 -2.90
C ASP A 325 16.32 -29.39 -1.87
N ILE A 326 15.43 -30.37 -2.04
CA ILE A 326 15.32 -31.57 -1.20
C ILE A 326 15.43 -32.78 -2.09
N GLU A 327 16.42 -33.61 -1.84
CA GLU A 327 16.75 -34.78 -2.63
C GLU A 327 17.13 -35.96 -1.74
N ASP A 328 17.31 -37.12 -2.33
CA ASP A 328 17.83 -38.29 -1.61
C ASP A 328 19.28 -38.09 -1.23
N CYS A 329 19.61 -38.46 0.02
CA CYS A 329 20.99 -38.34 0.51
C CYS A 329 21.93 -39.19 -0.32
N GLU A 330 23.01 -38.63 -0.81
CA GLU A 330 24.02 -39.34 -1.62
C GLU A 330 24.98 -40.20 -0.75
N GLU A 331 25.16 -39.84 0.51
CA GLU A 331 26.03 -40.60 1.44
C GLU A 331 25.46 -42.00 1.72
N PRO A 332 26.26 -43.08 1.54
CA PRO A 332 25.79 -44.45 1.77
C PRO A 332 25.27 -44.70 3.18
N ALA A 333 25.71 -43.93 4.18
CA ALA A 333 25.25 -44.04 5.55
C ALA A 333 23.82 -43.56 5.74
N ASP A 334 23.35 -42.64 4.88
CA ASP A 334 22.07 -41.95 4.94
C ASP A 334 21.14 -42.36 3.80
N ALA A 335 21.50 -43.42 3.09
CA ALA A 335 20.70 -43.94 1.95
C ALA A 335 19.24 -44.21 2.33
N GLY A 336 18.30 -43.66 1.58
CA GLY A 336 16.84 -43.72 1.81
C GLY A 336 16.33 -42.65 2.78
N LEU A 337 17.16 -41.65 3.12
CA LEU A 337 16.79 -40.45 3.85
C LEU A 337 16.78 -39.25 2.88
N LEU A 338 16.08 -38.19 3.27
CA LEU A 338 16.07 -36.94 2.57
C LEU A 338 17.14 -35.97 3.12
N CYS A 339 17.81 -35.30 2.21
CA CYS A 339 18.79 -34.26 2.49
C CYS A 339 18.33 -32.90 1.96
N LEU A 340 18.78 -31.84 2.59
CA LEU A 340 18.75 -30.50 2.01
C LEU A 340 20.01 -30.36 1.12
N GLY A 341 19.83 -30.12 -0.16
CA GLY A 341 20.91 -29.90 -1.11
C GLY A 341 21.79 -28.72 -0.68
N SER A 342 23.06 -28.79 -0.98
CA SER A 342 24.00 -27.68 -0.84
C SER A 342 24.72 -27.48 -2.16
N ASP A 343 24.98 -26.22 -2.57
CA ASP A 343 25.77 -25.91 -3.79
C ASP A 343 27.23 -26.39 -3.67
N ASP A 344 27.69 -26.74 -2.48
CA ASP A 344 29.02 -27.33 -2.22
C ASP A 344 28.85 -28.82 -1.94
N ASP A 345 29.44 -29.69 -2.77
CA ASP A 345 29.34 -31.16 -2.78
C ASP A 345 29.67 -31.87 -1.45
N ASP A 346 30.07 -31.17 -0.40
CA ASP A 346 30.63 -31.73 0.83
C ASP A 346 29.72 -31.63 2.08
N GLU A 347 28.53 -30.99 2.07
CA GLU A 347 27.74 -30.79 3.30
C GLU A 347 26.22 -30.90 3.12
N ALA A 348 25.70 -31.86 2.37
CA ALA A 348 24.27 -32.13 2.35
C ALA A 348 23.80 -32.56 3.75
N SER A 349 22.85 -31.82 4.34
CA SER A 349 22.36 -32.11 5.69
C SER A 349 21.08 -32.94 5.68
N VAL A 350 21.07 -34.06 6.43
CA VAL A 350 19.89 -34.92 6.58
C VAL A 350 18.71 -34.13 7.17
N LEU A 351 17.58 -34.18 6.49
CA LEU A 351 16.35 -33.56 6.95
C LEU A 351 15.77 -34.26 8.17
N THR A 352 15.40 -33.49 9.18
CA THR A 352 14.77 -34.00 10.40
C THR A 352 13.38 -33.47 10.62
N ASP A 353 12.51 -34.27 11.22
CA ASP A 353 11.16 -33.88 11.61
C ASP A 353 11.12 -33.09 12.93
N ALA A 354 9.93 -32.70 13.36
CA ALA A 354 9.70 -31.99 14.62
C ALA A 354 10.08 -32.78 15.88
N ALA A 355 10.31 -34.09 15.78
CA ALA A 355 10.80 -34.93 16.86
C ALA A 355 12.34 -35.13 16.81
N GLY A 356 12.99 -34.57 15.79
CA GLY A 356 14.42 -34.75 15.53
C GLY A 356 14.76 -36.12 14.90
N ALA A 357 13.78 -36.80 14.35
CA ALA A 357 13.97 -38.03 13.60
C ALA A 357 14.27 -37.73 12.13
N PRO A 358 15.24 -38.43 11.50
CA PRO A 358 15.49 -38.32 10.07
C PRO A 358 14.22 -38.58 9.25
N ILE A 359 14.00 -37.82 8.21
CA ILE A 359 12.87 -37.98 7.31
C ILE A 359 13.28 -38.99 6.21
N PRO A 360 12.58 -40.12 6.06
CA PRO A 360 12.85 -41.05 4.99
C PRO A 360 12.32 -40.51 3.65
N GLU A 361 12.84 -41.07 2.57
CA GLU A 361 12.26 -40.88 1.24
C GLU A 361 10.78 -41.28 1.26
N LEU A 362 9.92 -40.40 0.71
CA LEU A 362 8.47 -40.58 0.70
C LEU A 362 7.89 -40.68 -0.72
N LEU A 363 8.68 -40.38 -1.74
CA LEU A 363 8.28 -40.42 -3.14
C LEU A 363 9.17 -41.39 -3.89
N ASP A 364 8.59 -42.37 -4.57
CA ASP A 364 9.34 -43.33 -5.38
C ASP A 364 10.03 -42.69 -6.60
N ASP A 365 9.45 -41.57 -7.08
CA ASP A 365 9.95 -40.78 -8.21
C ASP A 365 9.20 -39.44 -8.17
N GLY A 366 9.87 -38.32 -7.95
CA GLY A 366 9.21 -37.01 -7.92
C GLY A 366 10.00 -35.93 -7.22
N ALA A 367 9.73 -34.69 -7.60
CA ALA A 367 10.34 -33.54 -6.96
C ALA A 367 9.66 -33.23 -5.62
N TYR A 368 10.44 -32.88 -4.64
CA TYR A 368 9.96 -32.36 -3.37
C TYR A 368 9.72 -30.86 -3.44
N GLY A 369 8.89 -30.39 -2.57
CA GLY A 369 8.62 -28.98 -2.32
C GLY A 369 8.26 -28.75 -0.86
N VAL A 370 8.00 -27.52 -0.51
CA VAL A 370 7.65 -27.14 0.86
C VAL A 370 6.35 -26.35 0.91
N LEU A 371 5.55 -26.58 1.95
CA LEU A 371 4.41 -25.76 2.31
C LEU A 371 4.78 -24.87 3.50
N ASN A 372 5.02 -23.63 3.23
CA ASN A 372 5.29 -22.59 4.21
C ASN A 372 3.99 -22.04 4.77
N ARG A 373 3.77 -22.15 6.07
CA ARG A 373 2.55 -21.72 6.75
C ARG A 373 2.85 -20.58 7.71
N GLY A 374 2.15 -19.46 7.56
CA GLY A 374 2.27 -18.31 8.45
C GLY A 374 0.95 -17.99 9.16
N ALA A 375 1.03 -17.53 10.39
CA ALA A 375 -0.10 -17.02 11.15
C ALA A 375 0.28 -15.78 11.96
N LEU A 376 -0.43 -14.68 11.74
CA LEU A 376 -0.25 -13.42 12.46
C LEU A 376 -1.54 -13.03 13.18
N HIS A 377 -1.43 -12.79 14.49
CA HIS A 377 -2.50 -12.19 15.28
C HIS A 377 -2.02 -10.87 15.87
N SER A 378 -2.41 -9.76 15.26
CA SER A 378 -2.07 -8.41 15.71
C SER A 378 -3.22 -7.72 16.41
N ARG A 379 -2.90 -6.97 17.45
CA ARG A 379 -3.82 -6.07 18.15
C ARG A 379 -3.09 -4.78 18.40
N SER A 380 -3.67 -3.67 18.01
CA SER A 380 -3.13 -2.36 18.33
C SER A 380 -4.20 -1.38 18.80
N MET A 381 -3.76 -0.40 19.55
CA MET A 381 -4.55 0.73 19.97
C MET A 381 -3.67 1.96 20.01
N GLY A 382 -4.27 3.11 19.80
CA GLY A 382 -3.55 4.37 19.87
C GLY A 382 -4.44 5.53 20.22
N LEU A 383 -3.77 6.64 20.50
CA LEU A 383 -4.33 7.95 20.75
C LEU A 383 -3.48 8.97 20.00
N LEU A 384 -4.12 9.79 19.20
CA LEU A 384 -3.63 11.09 18.77
C LEU A 384 -4.45 12.16 19.47
N ALA A 385 -3.83 13.15 20.06
CA ALA A 385 -4.51 14.30 20.63
C ALA A 385 -3.73 15.58 20.28
N GLN A 386 -4.46 16.63 19.91
CA GLN A 386 -3.87 17.92 19.55
C GLN A 386 -4.74 19.08 19.97
N VAL A 387 -4.07 20.20 20.26
CA VAL A 387 -4.66 21.52 20.43
C VAL A 387 -4.29 22.32 19.19
N ILE A 388 -5.26 22.91 18.54
CA ILE A 388 -5.08 23.79 17.38
C ILE A 388 -5.54 25.17 17.79
N ASP A 389 -4.70 26.15 17.54
CA ASP A 389 -4.97 27.57 17.79
C ASP A 389 -4.77 28.36 16.51
N GLU A 390 -5.83 29.04 16.05
CA GLU A 390 -5.84 29.78 14.79
C GLU A 390 -6.13 31.24 15.09
N ARG A 391 -5.16 32.14 14.85
CA ARG A 391 -5.27 33.57 15.11
C ARG A 391 -4.84 34.42 13.94
N THR A 392 -5.54 35.48 13.71
CA THR A 392 -5.12 36.47 12.71
C THR A 392 -3.91 37.24 13.26
N LEU A 393 -2.77 37.14 12.59
CA LEU A 393 -1.56 37.89 12.87
C LEU A 393 -1.19 38.76 11.67
N GLY A 394 -1.37 40.08 11.78
CA GLY A 394 -1.11 41.00 10.68
C GLY A 394 -2.03 40.79 9.50
N ALA A 395 -1.48 40.39 8.35
CA ALA A 395 -2.21 40.16 7.12
C ALA A 395 -2.57 38.69 6.87
N GLY A 396 -2.18 37.77 7.77
CA GLY A 396 -2.39 36.35 7.58
C GLY A 396 -2.92 35.66 8.83
N THR A 397 -3.25 34.37 8.69
CA THR A 397 -3.68 33.51 9.79
C THR A 397 -2.50 32.70 10.29
N ASN A 398 -2.13 32.89 11.55
CA ASN A 398 -1.22 32.00 12.25
C ASN A 398 -1.99 30.77 12.72
N ARG A 399 -1.43 29.59 12.51
CA ARG A 399 -1.99 28.33 12.99
C ARG A 399 -0.94 27.55 13.75
N LEU A 400 -1.16 27.31 15.03
CA LEU A 400 -0.30 26.52 15.90
C LEU A 400 -1.00 25.21 16.26
N ALA A 401 -0.34 24.07 16.04
CA ALA A 401 -0.76 22.78 16.53
C ALA A 401 0.26 22.19 17.50
N LEU A 402 -0.20 21.81 18.68
CA LEU A 402 0.57 21.09 19.69
C LEU A 402 -0.07 19.74 19.89
N GLY A 403 0.69 18.66 19.73
CA GLY A 403 0.08 17.35 19.80
C GLY A 403 0.98 16.24 20.32
N MET A 404 0.32 15.15 20.66
CA MET A 404 0.94 13.89 21.07
C MET A 404 0.30 12.70 20.40
N SER A 405 1.09 11.68 20.12
CA SER A 405 0.60 10.38 19.66
C SER A 405 1.16 9.25 20.50
N ILE A 406 0.35 8.23 20.78
CA ILE A 406 0.77 7.00 21.43
C ILE A 406 0.14 5.84 20.66
N ASP A 407 0.98 4.97 20.10
CA ASP A 407 0.57 3.75 19.41
C ASP A 407 1.19 2.55 20.11
N THR A 408 0.37 1.56 20.44
CA THR A 408 0.84 0.32 21.06
C THR A 408 0.33 -0.87 20.28
N GLY A 409 1.21 -1.84 20.02
CA GLY A 409 0.89 -3.06 19.31
C GLY A 409 1.34 -4.30 20.06
N THR A 410 0.60 -5.38 19.91
CA THR A 410 1.04 -6.73 20.29
C THR A 410 0.73 -7.65 19.13
N SER A 411 1.73 -8.33 18.63
CA SER A 411 1.65 -9.27 17.52
C SER A 411 2.17 -10.63 17.99
N ASP A 412 1.35 -11.66 17.81
CA ASP A 412 1.72 -13.05 17.96
C ASP A 412 1.90 -13.60 16.54
N PHE A 413 3.12 -13.99 16.18
CA PHE A 413 3.48 -14.58 14.91
C PHE A 413 3.92 -16.02 15.11
N ALA A 414 3.53 -16.87 14.17
CA ALA A 414 4.02 -18.25 14.09
C ALA A 414 4.18 -18.66 12.64
N SER A 415 5.23 -19.44 12.36
CA SER A 415 5.45 -20.07 11.06
C SER A 415 6.02 -21.47 11.20
N SER A 416 5.82 -22.28 10.16
CA SER A 416 6.35 -23.63 10.04
C SER A 416 6.45 -24.02 8.57
N THR A 417 7.38 -24.93 8.27
CA THR A 417 7.58 -25.51 6.94
C THR A 417 7.21 -27.00 7.00
N GLU A 418 6.32 -27.43 6.13
CA GLU A 418 5.88 -28.83 5.95
C GLU A 418 6.47 -29.36 4.66
N LEU A 419 7.03 -30.57 4.68
CA LEU A 419 7.46 -31.28 3.49
C LEU A 419 6.28 -31.53 2.57
N GLY A 420 6.46 -31.35 1.27
CA GLY A 420 5.44 -31.56 0.26
C GLY A 420 5.96 -32.25 -0.98
N ALA A 421 5.04 -32.80 -1.77
CA ALA A 421 5.30 -33.28 -3.12
C ALA A 421 5.03 -32.15 -4.10
N PHE A 422 5.95 -31.89 -5.02
CA PHE A 422 5.77 -30.95 -6.12
C PHE A 422 5.16 -31.70 -7.31
N THR A 423 3.91 -31.38 -7.66
CA THR A 423 3.18 -32.10 -8.67
C THR A 423 3.46 -31.61 -10.10
N PRO A 424 3.14 -32.38 -11.14
CA PRO A 424 3.24 -31.92 -12.53
C PRO A 424 2.38 -30.68 -12.86
N LEU A 425 1.38 -30.35 -12.03
CA LEU A 425 0.60 -29.12 -12.12
C LEU A 425 1.25 -27.95 -11.35
N ARG A 426 2.43 -28.16 -10.83
CA ARG A 426 3.19 -27.19 -10.01
C ARG A 426 2.46 -26.81 -8.70
N SER A 427 1.61 -27.70 -8.20
CA SER A 427 1.10 -27.60 -6.82
C SER A 427 2.07 -28.27 -5.86
N VAL A 428 2.15 -27.72 -4.66
CA VAL A 428 2.79 -28.41 -3.54
C VAL A 428 1.71 -29.03 -2.67
N GLU A 429 1.74 -30.36 -2.55
CA GLU A 429 0.81 -31.13 -1.72
C GLU A 429 1.54 -31.62 -0.48
N GLY A 430 1.07 -31.26 0.72
CA GLY A 430 1.73 -31.60 1.98
C GLY A 430 1.79 -33.12 2.23
N LEU A 431 2.96 -33.61 2.59
CA LEU A 431 3.22 -35.00 2.94
C LEU A 431 3.10 -35.29 4.45
N GLY A 432 3.03 -34.22 5.27
CA GLY A 432 2.75 -34.30 6.70
C GLY A 432 3.93 -33.95 7.62
N PRO A 433 5.18 -34.45 7.39
CA PRO A 433 6.31 -34.07 8.24
C PRO A 433 6.56 -32.56 8.25
N GLN A 434 6.73 -31.95 9.43
CA GLN A 434 7.26 -30.62 9.58
C GLN A 434 8.78 -30.70 9.61
N ILE A 435 9.45 -29.92 8.78
CA ILE A 435 10.91 -29.93 8.68
C ILE A 435 11.50 -29.05 9.78
N ILE A 436 12.50 -29.57 10.49
CA ILE A 436 13.34 -28.82 11.42
C ILE A 436 14.79 -29.22 11.21
N GLN A 437 15.63 -28.27 10.79
CA GLN A 437 17.07 -28.50 10.66
C GLN A 437 17.82 -28.10 11.92
N ALA A 438 18.81 -28.92 12.28
CA ALA A 438 19.59 -28.75 13.51
C ALA A 438 20.44 -27.46 13.51
N ASP A 439 20.89 -27.02 12.35
CA ASP A 439 21.64 -25.78 12.14
C ASP A 439 20.71 -24.52 12.18
N GLY A 440 19.41 -24.71 12.22
CA GLY A 440 18.42 -23.63 12.20
C GLY A 440 18.04 -23.14 10.80
N ALA A 441 18.58 -23.73 9.72
CA ALA A 441 18.26 -23.36 8.36
C ALA A 441 16.76 -23.46 8.06
N ILE A 442 16.09 -24.49 8.54
CA ILE A 442 14.62 -24.61 8.51
C ILE A 442 14.12 -24.82 9.92
N ALA A 443 13.54 -23.82 10.55
CA ALA A 443 13.04 -23.90 11.91
C ALA A 443 11.66 -23.26 12.04
N PRO A 444 10.77 -23.82 12.88
CA PRO A 444 9.51 -23.16 13.19
C PRO A 444 9.76 -21.91 14.02
N VAL A 445 8.92 -20.91 13.83
CA VAL A 445 8.96 -19.69 14.62
C VAL A 445 7.71 -19.54 15.46
N SER A 446 7.87 -19.10 16.68
CA SER A 446 6.77 -18.61 17.50
C SER A 446 7.24 -17.42 18.33
N LEU A 447 6.76 -16.24 17.96
CA LEU A 447 7.23 -14.95 18.48
C LEU A 447 6.06 -14.09 18.97
N THR A 448 6.22 -13.48 20.15
CA THR A 448 5.39 -12.36 20.59
C THR A 448 6.20 -11.07 20.52
N ALA A 449 5.76 -10.15 19.67
CA ALA A 449 6.33 -8.81 19.59
C ALA A 449 5.39 -7.77 20.22
N ARG A 450 5.98 -6.82 20.94
CA ARG A 450 5.27 -5.66 21.49
C ARG A 450 5.95 -4.39 21.06
N THR A 451 5.19 -3.52 20.41
CA THR A 451 5.65 -2.21 19.97
C THR A 451 5.00 -1.11 20.80
N ARG A 452 5.73 -0.04 21.05
CA ARG A 452 5.21 1.18 21.65
C ARG A 452 5.90 2.37 21.01
N TYR A 453 5.12 3.23 20.39
CA TYR A 453 5.56 4.47 19.75
C TYR A 453 4.92 5.64 20.46
N ILE A 454 5.72 6.64 20.82
CA ILE A 454 5.29 7.89 21.43
C ILE A 454 5.84 9.02 20.57
N GLY A 455 5.00 9.94 20.15
CA GLY A 455 5.37 11.14 19.43
C GLY A 455 4.87 12.37 20.14
N LEU A 456 5.72 13.37 20.28
CA LEU A 456 5.35 14.72 20.72
C LEU A 456 5.69 15.65 19.58
N PHE A 457 4.79 16.52 19.19
CA PHE A 457 5.03 17.43 18.07
C PHE A 457 4.48 18.83 18.32
N VAL A 458 5.15 19.78 17.72
CA VAL A 458 4.70 21.14 17.51
C VAL A 458 4.82 21.42 16.02
N ALA A 459 3.82 22.06 15.49
CA ALA A 459 3.79 22.49 14.12
C ALA A 459 3.10 23.85 14.02
N GLU A 460 3.71 24.79 13.28
CA GLU A 460 3.25 26.17 13.21
C GLU A 460 3.32 26.67 11.77
N SER A 461 2.22 27.26 11.30
CA SER A 461 2.15 28.04 10.08
C SER A 461 2.12 29.51 10.45
N LEU A 462 3.22 30.21 10.20
CA LEU A 462 3.45 31.58 10.61
C LEU A 462 3.49 32.51 9.37
N PRO A 463 2.54 33.44 9.22
CA PRO A 463 2.61 34.46 8.18
C PRO A 463 3.73 35.45 8.51
N LEU A 464 4.77 35.51 7.68
CA LEU A 464 5.88 36.44 7.78
C LEU A 464 5.61 37.79 7.06
N GLY A 465 4.51 37.85 6.35
CA GLY A 465 4.04 39.01 5.59
C GLY A 465 2.75 38.71 4.87
N ALA A 466 2.38 39.52 3.87
CA ALA A 466 1.18 39.29 3.10
C ALA A 466 1.32 38.08 2.14
N ASP A 467 2.55 37.84 1.66
CA ASP A 467 2.82 36.90 0.59
C ASP A 467 3.80 35.78 0.98
N LEU A 468 4.27 35.74 2.24
CA LEU A 468 5.25 34.76 2.71
C LEU A 468 4.77 34.10 3.99
N THR A 469 4.71 32.76 3.97
CA THR A 469 4.38 31.93 5.12
C THR A 469 5.55 31.00 5.43
N ALA A 470 5.85 30.81 6.70
CA ALA A 470 6.81 29.81 7.18
C ALA A 470 6.07 28.70 7.92
N GLU A 471 6.32 27.47 7.53
CA GLU A 471 5.85 26.29 8.24
C GLU A 471 7.00 25.67 9.02
N ILE A 472 6.83 25.55 10.32
CA ILE A 472 7.87 25.06 11.23
C ILE A 472 7.32 23.83 11.94
N GLY A 473 8.02 22.71 11.83
CA GLY A 473 7.69 21.47 12.50
C GLY A 473 8.82 20.96 13.38
N LEU A 474 8.47 20.44 14.54
CA LEU A 474 9.40 19.73 15.40
C LEU A 474 8.68 18.53 16.02
N ARG A 475 9.28 17.33 15.89
CA ARG A 475 8.72 16.11 16.46
C ARG A 475 9.78 15.31 17.17
N TYR A 476 9.49 14.89 18.40
CA TYR A 476 10.25 13.89 19.11
C TYR A 476 9.55 12.55 19.02
N ASN A 477 10.25 11.52 18.56
CA ASN A 477 9.79 10.14 18.52
C ASN A 477 10.57 9.29 19.54
N HIS A 478 9.83 8.53 20.35
CA HIS A 478 10.35 7.45 21.18
C HIS A 478 9.70 6.15 20.78
N ALA A 479 10.49 5.16 20.42
CA ALA A 479 10.02 3.85 20.01
C ALA A 479 10.66 2.74 20.85
N ARG A 480 9.86 1.75 21.24
CA ARG A 480 10.34 0.54 21.90
C ARG A 480 9.75 -0.70 21.26
N VAL A 481 10.61 -1.63 20.87
CA VAL A 481 10.25 -2.94 20.32
C VAL A 481 10.77 -4.01 21.28
N ARG A 482 9.85 -4.82 21.79
CA ARG A 482 10.17 -5.97 22.63
C ARG A 482 9.74 -7.24 21.95
N MET A 483 10.65 -8.19 21.85
CA MET A 483 10.41 -9.48 21.27
C MET A 483 10.61 -10.57 22.32
N ARG A 484 9.76 -11.58 22.27
CA ARG A 484 9.84 -12.76 23.12
C ARG A 484 9.63 -14.00 22.29
N ASP A 485 10.66 -14.77 22.19
CA ASP A 485 10.64 -16.11 21.64
C ASP A 485 9.80 -17.04 22.52
N ARG A 486 9.01 -17.90 21.89
CA ARG A 486 8.14 -18.86 22.59
C ARG A 486 8.61 -20.29 22.44
N ILE A 487 9.57 -20.56 21.57
CA ILE A 487 10.18 -21.87 21.34
C ILE A 487 11.55 -21.90 22.03
N GLY A 488 12.36 -20.88 21.80
CA GLY A 488 13.71 -20.76 22.30
C GLY A 488 13.98 -19.43 23.01
N THR A 489 15.15 -18.89 22.79
CA THR A 489 15.59 -17.58 23.31
C THR A 489 16.23 -16.70 22.27
N ALA A 490 16.52 -17.21 21.09
CA ALA A 490 17.24 -16.52 20.04
C ALA A 490 16.56 -15.22 19.60
N LEU A 491 15.22 -15.20 19.51
CA LEU A 491 14.44 -14.04 19.12
C LEU A 491 14.10 -13.08 20.27
N ASN A 492 14.67 -13.24 21.45
CA ASN A 492 14.43 -12.31 22.56
C ASN A 492 15.17 -10.99 22.35
N GLY A 493 14.45 -9.87 22.41
CA GLY A 493 15.03 -8.54 22.23
C GLY A 493 14.25 -7.43 22.94
N ASP A 494 14.95 -6.34 23.34
CA ASP A 494 14.36 -5.10 23.86
C ASP A 494 15.11 -3.91 23.28
N HIS A 495 14.59 -3.39 22.17
CA HIS A 495 15.21 -2.33 21.38
C HIS A 495 14.52 -0.99 21.67
N ARG A 496 15.32 0.10 21.72
CA ARG A 496 14.83 1.45 21.98
C ARG A 496 15.46 2.41 21.01
N PHE A 497 14.62 3.32 20.48
CA PHE A 497 15.03 4.29 19.49
C PHE A 497 14.44 5.64 19.86
N ASP A 498 15.26 6.67 19.81
CA ASP A 498 14.89 8.04 20.10
C ASP A 498 15.36 8.96 18.98
N LYS A 499 14.51 9.91 18.58
CA LYS A 499 14.88 10.88 17.55
C LYS A 499 14.08 12.17 17.66
N LEU A 500 14.79 13.29 17.53
CA LEU A 500 14.21 14.60 17.32
C LEU A 500 14.28 14.95 15.83
N ASN A 501 13.15 15.30 15.24
CA ASN A 501 12.98 15.57 13.82
C ASN A 501 12.53 17.02 13.61
N PRO A 502 13.39 17.93 13.18
CA PRO A 502 13.02 19.28 12.77
C PRO A 502 12.60 19.34 11.30
N GLY A 503 11.76 20.32 10.97
CA GLY A 503 11.43 20.69 9.59
C GLY A 503 11.07 22.16 9.49
N ILE A 504 11.29 22.71 8.32
CA ILE A 504 10.90 24.07 7.94
C ILE A 504 10.53 24.08 6.47
N GLU A 505 9.46 24.80 6.14
CA GLU A 505 9.05 25.07 4.77
C GLU A 505 8.71 26.54 4.65
N LEU A 506 9.03 27.15 3.52
CA LEU A 506 8.73 28.54 3.17
C LEU A 506 7.88 28.54 1.91
N ASP A 507 6.71 29.12 1.99
CA ASP A 507 5.79 29.35 0.87
C ASP A 507 5.73 30.84 0.55
N TRP A 508 6.16 31.19 -0.65
CA TRP A 508 6.18 32.56 -1.12
C TRP A 508 5.23 32.74 -2.32
N GLN A 509 4.13 33.43 -2.09
CA GLN A 509 3.18 33.81 -3.13
C GLN A 509 3.74 35.03 -3.90
N VAL A 510 4.52 34.77 -4.95
CA VAL A 510 5.16 35.81 -5.76
C VAL A 510 4.12 36.66 -6.50
N SER A 511 3.03 36.03 -6.88
CA SER A 511 1.88 36.66 -7.50
C SER A 511 0.62 35.78 -7.30
N PRO A 512 -0.60 36.28 -7.59
CA PRO A 512 -1.80 35.44 -7.51
C PRO A 512 -1.75 34.15 -8.37
N ALA A 513 -0.85 34.11 -9.35
CA ALA A 513 -0.72 32.99 -10.28
C ALA A 513 0.57 32.17 -10.09
N LEU A 514 1.40 32.48 -9.08
CA LEU A 514 2.69 31.81 -8.86
C LEU A 514 3.05 31.76 -7.37
N THR A 515 3.18 30.55 -6.84
CA THR A 515 3.73 30.26 -5.51
C THR A 515 5.06 29.52 -5.66
N LEU A 516 6.08 29.94 -4.91
CA LEU A 516 7.35 29.23 -4.76
C LEU A 516 7.43 28.61 -3.38
N ARG A 517 7.96 27.40 -3.32
CA ARG A 517 8.11 26.63 -2.08
C ARG A 517 9.55 26.18 -1.90
N ALA A 518 10.05 26.21 -0.66
CA ALA A 518 11.35 25.64 -0.31
C ALA A 518 11.28 24.99 1.06
N GLY A 519 11.63 23.70 1.15
CA GLY A 519 11.46 22.92 2.36
C GLY A 519 12.67 22.08 2.73
N TYR A 520 12.81 21.83 4.04
CA TYR A 520 13.70 20.86 4.62
C TYR A 520 12.97 20.09 5.72
N ALA A 521 13.07 18.76 5.70
CA ALA A 521 12.52 17.91 6.74
C ALA A 521 13.51 16.80 7.10
N GLN A 522 13.65 16.53 8.41
CA GLN A 522 14.25 15.31 8.91
C GLN A 522 13.15 14.39 9.40
N THR A 523 13.22 13.12 9.02
CA THR A 523 12.32 12.06 9.48
C THR A 523 13.11 10.84 9.91
N ASN A 524 12.49 9.91 10.64
CA ASN A 524 13.14 8.66 11.02
C ASN A 524 12.19 7.48 10.90
N ARG A 525 12.78 6.31 10.65
CA ARG A 525 12.12 5.01 10.64
C ARG A 525 12.82 4.08 11.60
N VAL A 526 12.06 3.42 12.46
CA VAL A 526 12.60 2.39 13.35
C VAL A 526 12.46 1.01 12.72
N PRO A 527 13.40 0.09 12.98
CA PRO A 527 13.26 -1.29 12.57
C PRO A 527 11.98 -1.91 13.13
N THR A 528 11.29 -2.68 12.31
CA THR A 528 10.08 -3.41 12.69
C THR A 528 10.42 -4.70 13.45
N PRO A 529 9.47 -5.29 14.21
CA PRO A 529 9.68 -6.63 14.77
C PRO A 529 10.06 -7.68 13.72
N ALA A 530 9.45 -7.62 12.53
CA ALA A 530 9.78 -8.52 11.44
C ALA A 530 11.26 -8.39 11.02
N GLU A 531 11.74 -7.17 10.82
CA GLU A 531 13.13 -6.91 10.43
C GLU A 531 14.12 -7.29 11.53
N LEU A 532 13.82 -6.95 12.79
CA LEU A 532 14.65 -7.27 13.93
C LEU A 532 14.75 -8.78 14.20
N SER A 533 13.78 -9.56 13.76
CA SER A 533 13.82 -11.01 13.88
C SER A 533 14.47 -11.70 12.67
N CYS A 534 14.92 -10.94 11.68
CA CYS A 534 15.51 -11.39 10.43
C CYS A 534 16.80 -10.63 10.08
N ALA A 535 17.66 -10.36 11.02
CA ALA A 535 18.84 -9.54 10.78
C ALA A 535 20.16 -10.33 10.81
N ASP A 536 20.14 -11.63 11.00
CA ASP A 536 21.32 -12.49 11.06
C ASP A 536 21.63 -13.12 9.70
N GLU A 537 22.84 -12.91 9.22
CA GLU A 537 23.36 -13.46 7.97
C GLU A 537 23.69 -14.96 8.09
N GLU A 538 24.13 -15.41 9.27
CA GLU A 538 24.44 -16.80 9.55
C GLU A 538 23.18 -17.67 9.82
N ALA A 539 22.06 -17.00 10.11
CA ALA A 539 20.79 -17.66 10.34
C ALA A 539 19.64 -16.89 9.64
N PRO A 540 19.62 -16.87 8.32
CA PRO A 540 18.70 -16.10 7.50
C PRO A 540 17.28 -16.68 7.52
N CYS A 541 16.30 -15.84 7.17
CA CYS A 541 14.90 -16.19 7.17
C CYS A 541 14.44 -16.67 5.80
N SER A 542 13.55 -17.66 5.73
CA SER A 542 12.87 -17.95 4.48
C SER A 542 11.90 -16.83 4.14
N LEU A 543 11.78 -16.48 2.86
CA LEU A 543 10.93 -15.39 2.36
C LEU A 543 9.45 -15.54 2.72
N ALA A 544 8.99 -16.74 2.96
CA ALA A 544 7.62 -17.03 3.35
C ALA A 544 7.46 -17.36 4.83
N ASN A 545 8.50 -17.83 5.49
CA ASN A 545 8.49 -18.22 6.92
C ASN A 545 9.80 -17.81 7.58
N PHE A 546 9.79 -16.84 8.40
CA PHE A 546 10.87 -16.08 8.97
C PHE A 546 11.43 -16.66 10.28
N PHE A 547 12.70 -16.42 10.61
CA PHE A 547 13.22 -15.81 11.83
C PHE A 547 14.30 -16.58 12.57
N VAL A 548 15.50 -16.02 12.59
CA VAL A 548 16.49 -16.21 13.65
C VAL A 548 17.23 -14.87 13.89
N ALA A 549 17.68 -14.58 15.12
CA ALA A 549 18.15 -13.27 15.59
C ALA A 549 19.66 -13.08 15.36
N ASP A 550 20.20 -11.97 15.26
CA ASP A 550 20.27 -10.55 15.46
C ASP A 550 21.74 -10.02 15.27
N PRO A 551 22.06 -9.14 14.40
CA PRO A 551 22.80 -7.93 14.78
C PRO A 551 21.81 -6.78 14.95
N PRO A 552 22.01 -5.85 15.91
CA PRO A 552 21.04 -4.80 16.19
C PRO A 552 20.94 -3.83 15.03
N LEU A 553 19.82 -3.89 14.30
CA LEU A 553 19.52 -2.90 13.25
C LEU A 553 19.41 -1.51 13.86
N LYS A 554 19.98 -0.52 13.18
CA LYS A 554 19.88 0.90 13.52
C LYS A 554 18.63 1.49 12.89
N GLN A 555 18.09 2.54 13.52
CA GLN A 555 17.02 3.32 12.89
C GLN A 555 17.53 4.09 11.66
N VAL A 556 16.72 4.14 10.64
CA VAL A 556 16.99 4.96 9.45
C VAL A 556 16.72 6.42 9.77
N VAL A 557 17.58 7.33 9.32
CA VAL A 557 17.39 8.79 9.41
C VAL A 557 17.45 9.38 8.02
N ALA A 558 16.35 10.00 7.60
CA ALA A 558 16.21 10.67 6.32
C ALA A 558 16.33 12.20 6.47
N HIS A 559 17.06 12.82 5.55
CA HIS A 559 17.15 14.27 5.38
C HIS A 559 16.63 14.62 4.00
N GLY A 560 15.48 15.28 3.94
CA GLY A 560 14.80 15.70 2.72
C GLY A 560 14.94 17.19 2.46
N TRP A 561 15.14 17.59 1.22
CA TRP A 561 15.08 18.95 0.71
C TRP A 561 14.15 18.98 -0.47
N GLU A 562 13.36 20.03 -0.57
CA GLU A 562 12.43 20.23 -1.67
C GLU A 562 12.41 21.69 -2.11
N LEU A 563 12.30 21.87 -3.42
CA LEU A 563 12.04 23.17 -4.06
C LEU A 563 10.85 22.98 -4.98
N GLY A 564 9.84 23.81 -4.84
CA GLY A 564 8.61 23.73 -5.62
C GLY A 564 8.22 25.05 -6.24
N ALA A 565 7.46 24.97 -7.30
CA ALA A 565 6.74 26.07 -7.91
C ALA A 565 5.37 25.57 -8.34
N SER A 566 4.33 26.32 -8.05
CA SER A 566 2.97 25.99 -8.46
C SER A 566 2.25 27.25 -8.93
N GLY A 567 1.24 27.04 -9.73
CA GLY A 567 0.46 28.18 -10.21
C GLY A 567 -0.84 27.74 -10.86
N SER A 568 -1.75 28.72 -10.99
CA SER A 568 -3.04 28.54 -11.62
C SER A 568 -3.37 29.70 -12.55
N GLY A 569 -4.30 29.48 -13.46
CA GLY A 569 -4.77 30.53 -14.36
C GLY A 569 -6.02 30.11 -15.13
N GLY A 570 -6.56 31.05 -15.86
CA GLY A 570 -7.75 30.80 -16.68
C GLY A 570 -7.82 31.73 -17.88
N SER A 571 -8.30 31.24 -19.01
CA SER A 571 -8.55 32.00 -20.22
C SER A 571 -9.51 31.26 -21.15
N ALA A 572 -10.45 31.99 -21.77
CA ALA A 572 -11.38 31.46 -22.78
C ALA A 572 -12.16 30.20 -22.32
N GLY A 573 -12.58 30.16 -21.06
CA GLY A 573 -13.34 29.02 -20.48
C GLY A 573 -12.48 27.85 -20.05
N TRP A 574 -11.17 27.93 -20.20
CA TRP A 574 -10.21 27.01 -19.60
C TRP A 574 -9.76 27.52 -18.24
N HIS A 575 -9.70 26.61 -17.26
CA HIS A 575 -9.02 26.78 -16.00
C HIS A 575 -7.89 25.74 -15.94
N TRP A 576 -6.72 26.15 -15.46
CA TRP A 576 -5.57 25.24 -15.34
C TRP A 576 -4.80 25.48 -14.06
N ASN A 577 -4.20 24.44 -13.56
CA ASN A 577 -3.19 24.48 -12.52
C ASN A 577 -1.98 23.64 -12.95
N TRP A 578 -0.83 23.95 -12.38
CA TRP A 578 0.41 23.24 -12.60
C TRP A 578 1.27 23.27 -11.36
N GLN A 579 2.06 22.23 -11.19
CA GLN A 579 3.03 22.12 -10.13
C GLN A 579 4.31 21.51 -10.67
N LEU A 580 5.47 22.02 -10.20
CA LEU A 580 6.79 21.51 -10.49
C LEU A 580 7.55 21.43 -9.18
N SER A 581 8.12 20.27 -8.85
CA SER A 581 8.99 20.12 -7.70
C SER A 581 10.31 19.44 -8.06
N ALA A 582 11.35 19.79 -7.33
CA ALA A 582 12.64 19.10 -7.34
C ALA A 582 12.99 18.75 -5.90
N TRP A 583 13.23 17.48 -5.66
CA TRP A 583 13.43 16.96 -4.32
C TRP A 583 14.67 16.07 -4.21
N ARG A 584 15.19 15.96 -3.00
CA ARG A 584 16.32 15.08 -2.68
C ARG A 584 16.24 14.61 -1.24
N THR A 585 16.29 13.28 -1.05
CA THR A 585 16.33 12.63 0.26
C THR A 585 17.61 11.80 0.40
N ARG A 586 18.29 11.95 1.52
CA ARG A 586 19.47 11.15 1.90
C ARG A 586 19.14 10.37 3.15
N ASN A 587 19.19 9.04 3.06
CA ASN A 587 19.03 8.15 4.19
C ASN A 587 20.40 7.76 4.74
N ARG A 588 20.50 7.67 6.06
CA ARG A 588 21.59 7.04 6.79
C ARG A 588 21.09 5.77 7.44
N ASP A 589 21.93 4.76 7.48
CA ASP A 589 21.61 3.43 8.02
C ASP A 589 20.30 2.88 7.40
N ASP A 590 20.14 3.01 6.07
CA ASP A 590 18.95 2.52 5.37
C ASP A 590 18.85 1.00 5.50
N ILE A 591 17.64 0.47 5.70
CA ILE A 591 17.43 -0.97 5.86
C ILE A 591 17.04 -1.55 4.51
N VAL A 592 17.79 -2.55 4.08
CA VAL A 592 17.52 -3.28 2.84
C VAL A 592 17.31 -4.75 3.13
N HIS A 593 16.50 -5.37 2.30
CA HIS A 593 16.30 -6.81 2.25
C HIS A 593 17.36 -7.41 1.32
N VAL A 594 18.01 -8.48 1.74
CA VAL A 594 19.12 -9.14 1.04
C VAL A 594 18.81 -10.63 0.98
N ALA A 595 18.94 -11.24 -0.21
CA ALA A 595 18.88 -12.69 -0.34
C ALA A 595 20.02 -13.34 0.48
N SER A 596 19.79 -14.53 1.01
CA SER A 596 20.83 -15.30 1.70
C SER A 596 21.58 -16.20 0.73
N ALA A 597 22.76 -16.67 1.12
CA ALA A 597 23.44 -17.79 0.49
C ALA A 597 22.65 -19.10 0.63
N ILE A 598 21.84 -19.23 1.67
CA ILE A 598 20.93 -20.37 1.84
C ILE A 598 19.70 -20.13 0.96
N ARG A 599 19.43 -21.03 0.02
CA ARG A 599 18.33 -20.93 -0.96
C ARG A 599 16.97 -20.65 -0.32
N GLY A 600 16.17 -19.81 -0.94
CA GLY A 600 14.84 -19.41 -0.47
C GLY A 600 14.84 -18.59 0.82
N ARG A 601 15.99 -18.05 1.25
CA ARG A 601 16.17 -17.30 2.49
C ARG A 601 16.60 -15.86 2.23
N ALA A 602 16.37 -15.02 3.22
CA ALA A 602 16.76 -13.62 3.17
C ALA A 602 16.93 -13.04 4.58
N TYR A 603 17.61 -11.90 4.66
CA TYR A 603 17.82 -11.17 5.92
C TYR A 603 17.78 -9.65 5.69
N PHE A 604 17.74 -8.89 6.78
CA PHE A 604 17.79 -7.42 6.72
C PHE A 604 19.12 -6.91 7.26
N ARG A 605 19.66 -5.92 6.58
CA ARG A 605 20.87 -5.22 7.04
C ARG A 605 20.78 -3.71 6.82
N ASN A 606 21.53 -2.95 7.61
CA ASN A 606 21.71 -1.53 7.36
C ASN A 606 22.76 -1.29 6.27
N ILE A 607 22.39 -0.50 5.29
CA ILE A 607 23.32 0.13 4.33
C ILE A 607 23.67 1.52 4.85
N GLU A 608 24.96 1.86 4.88
CA GLU A 608 25.44 3.12 5.47
C GLU A 608 24.71 4.35 4.94
N ARG A 609 24.49 4.42 3.64
CA ARG A 609 23.81 5.56 2.97
C ARG A 609 23.09 5.11 1.71
N THR A 610 21.91 5.72 1.50
CA THR A 610 21.23 5.72 0.20
C THR A 610 20.80 7.15 -0.14
N ARG A 611 20.52 7.39 -1.40
CA ARG A 611 20.06 8.68 -1.90
C ARG A 611 18.91 8.46 -2.87
N ARG A 612 17.88 9.27 -2.72
CA ARG A 612 16.75 9.36 -3.65
C ARG A 612 16.60 10.83 -4.03
N GLN A 613 16.46 11.13 -5.32
CA GLN A 613 16.26 12.50 -5.80
C GLN A 613 15.45 12.48 -7.09
N GLY A 614 14.77 13.58 -7.38
CA GLY A 614 13.94 13.61 -8.57
C GLY A 614 13.35 14.97 -8.89
N ILE A 615 12.57 14.96 -9.96
CA ILE A 615 11.74 16.07 -10.42
C ILE A 615 10.36 15.53 -10.68
N GLU A 616 9.33 16.21 -10.20
CA GLU A 616 7.93 15.90 -10.44
C GLU A 616 7.26 17.10 -11.09
N ALA A 617 6.43 16.85 -12.08
CA ALA A 617 5.62 17.85 -12.75
C ALA A 617 4.19 17.35 -12.91
N SER A 618 3.22 18.16 -12.58
CA SER A 618 1.81 17.91 -12.82
C SER A 618 1.16 19.12 -13.49
N PHE A 619 0.18 18.83 -14.31
CA PHE A 619 -0.64 19.82 -15.01
C PHE A 619 -2.07 19.31 -15.08
N ALA A 620 -3.02 20.14 -14.71
CA ALA A 620 -4.44 19.87 -14.92
C ALA A 620 -5.10 21.06 -15.59
N ALA A 621 -6.01 20.79 -16.52
CA ALA A 621 -6.81 21.81 -17.18
C ALA A 621 -8.22 21.30 -17.42
N ASN A 622 -9.20 22.16 -17.24
CA ASN A 622 -10.59 21.81 -17.42
C ASN A 622 -11.42 22.92 -18.07
N THR A 623 -12.45 22.49 -18.78
CA THR A 623 -13.57 23.31 -19.24
C THR A 623 -14.89 22.70 -18.77
N ALA A 624 -16.01 23.20 -19.16
CA ALA A 624 -17.33 22.61 -18.90
C ALA A 624 -17.46 21.16 -19.45
N THR A 625 -16.71 20.79 -20.49
CA THR A 625 -16.84 19.50 -21.18
C THR A 625 -15.57 18.68 -21.22
N THR A 626 -14.42 19.27 -20.94
CA THR A 626 -13.12 18.61 -21.10
C THR A 626 -12.30 18.74 -19.84
N ARG A 627 -11.70 17.64 -19.39
CA ARG A 627 -10.68 17.61 -18.34
C ARG A 627 -9.44 16.94 -18.89
N ILE A 628 -8.29 17.54 -18.68
CA ILE A 628 -6.98 17.00 -19.07
C ILE A 628 -6.11 17.02 -17.83
N SER A 629 -5.45 15.91 -17.55
CA SER A 629 -4.41 15.85 -16.51
C SER A 629 -3.18 15.15 -17.07
N ALA A 630 -2.01 15.70 -16.78
CA ALA A 630 -0.73 15.13 -17.17
C ALA A 630 0.21 15.16 -15.97
N SER A 631 0.92 14.07 -15.74
CA SER A 631 1.93 14.00 -14.69
C SER A 631 3.19 13.32 -15.20
N TYR A 632 4.34 13.78 -14.70
CA TYR A 632 5.65 13.23 -15.01
C TYR A 632 6.51 13.23 -13.76
N ALA A 633 7.25 12.13 -13.53
CA ALA A 633 8.25 12.03 -12.49
C ALA A 633 9.55 11.43 -13.04
N PHE A 634 10.66 12.06 -12.69
CA PHE A 634 12.00 11.49 -12.78
C PHE A 634 12.47 11.15 -11.37
N THR A 635 12.87 9.89 -11.14
CA THR A 635 13.34 9.39 -9.85
C THR A 635 14.71 8.71 -10.03
N ASP A 636 15.73 9.22 -9.36
CA ASP A 636 17.07 8.64 -9.28
C ASP A 636 17.35 8.18 -7.86
N ALA A 637 17.19 6.87 -7.62
CA ALA A 637 17.44 6.23 -6.35
C ALA A 637 18.71 5.38 -6.43
N THR A 638 19.70 5.64 -5.56
CA THR A 638 21.04 5.05 -5.66
C THR A 638 21.62 4.72 -4.30
N PHE A 639 22.48 3.72 -4.28
CA PHE A 639 23.36 3.44 -3.13
C PHE A 639 24.34 4.59 -2.95
N GLY A 640 24.53 5.04 -1.73
CA GLY A 640 25.41 6.15 -1.36
C GLY A 640 26.76 5.71 -0.80
N ALA A 641 26.95 4.42 -0.59
CA ALA A 641 28.16 3.76 -0.14
C ALA A 641 28.28 2.38 -0.82
N PRO A 642 29.50 1.83 -0.99
CA PRO A 642 29.67 0.47 -1.51
C PRO A 642 29.17 -0.57 -0.49
N ALA A 643 28.76 -1.72 -1.00
CA ALA A 643 28.35 -2.86 -0.18
C ALA A 643 28.52 -4.17 -0.98
N THR A 644 28.90 -5.24 -0.31
CA THR A 644 28.82 -6.58 -0.85
C THR A 644 27.48 -7.16 -0.39
N LEU A 645 26.62 -7.59 -1.32
CA LEU A 645 25.31 -8.17 -1.05
C LEU A 645 25.26 -9.60 -1.56
N SER A 646 24.62 -10.49 -0.80
CA SER A 646 24.35 -11.84 -1.27
C SER A 646 23.21 -11.81 -2.31
N SER A 647 23.40 -12.53 -3.40
CA SER A 647 22.43 -12.74 -4.47
C SER A 647 22.76 -14.03 -5.22
N PRO A 648 22.61 -15.19 -4.61
CA PRO A 648 23.10 -16.48 -5.15
C PRO A 648 22.44 -16.83 -6.48
N SER A 649 21.16 -16.58 -6.65
CA SER A 649 20.46 -16.85 -7.91
C SER A 649 20.73 -15.81 -9.03
N ASN A 650 21.60 -14.81 -8.78
CA ASN A 650 22.04 -13.90 -9.84
C ASN A 650 23.14 -14.56 -10.68
N PRO A 651 22.95 -14.77 -11.99
CA PRO A 651 23.91 -15.49 -12.84
C PRO A 651 25.24 -14.78 -13.00
N GLN A 652 25.39 -13.58 -12.45
CA GLN A 652 26.64 -12.80 -12.46
C GLN A 652 27.21 -12.61 -11.04
N ALA A 653 26.69 -13.35 -10.07
CA ALA A 653 27.27 -13.37 -8.73
C ALA A 653 28.66 -14.04 -8.76
N SER A 654 29.47 -13.78 -7.75
CA SER A 654 30.71 -14.50 -7.53
C SER A 654 30.45 -15.97 -7.15
N ASP A 655 31.48 -16.80 -7.11
CA ASP A 655 31.38 -18.19 -6.63
C ASP A 655 30.84 -18.30 -5.19
N ALA A 656 30.97 -17.23 -4.40
CA ALA A 656 30.38 -17.11 -3.05
C ALA A 656 28.93 -16.59 -3.07
N GLY A 657 28.25 -16.55 -4.20
CA GLY A 657 26.89 -16.06 -4.34
C GLY A 657 26.72 -14.57 -4.02
N THR A 658 27.76 -13.75 -4.17
CA THR A 658 27.74 -12.33 -3.80
C THR A 658 27.89 -11.40 -5.01
N ILE A 659 27.38 -10.19 -4.89
CA ILE A 659 27.52 -9.08 -5.84
C ILE A 659 28.13 -7.86 -5.16
N GLU A 660 29.01 -7.14 -5.90
CA GLU A 660 29.66 -5.92 -5.43
C GLU A 660 28.87 -4.67 -5.88
N VAL A 661 28.19 -4.05 -4.94
CA VAL A 661 27.42 -2.83 -5.16
C VAL A 661 28.34 -1.62 -4.98
N SER A 662 28.42 -0.76 -5.97
CA SER A 662 29.19 0.47 -5.95
C SER A 662 28.36 1.69 -5.56
N GLN A 663 29.03 2.73 -5.06
CA GLN A 663 28.39 4.02 -4.88
C GLN A 663 27.86 4.56 -6.23
N GLY A 664 26.57 4.83 -6.29
CA GLY A 664 25.90 5.33 -7.50
C GLY A 664 25.07 4.25 -8.22
N ASP A 665 25.21 2.99 -7.85
CA ASP A 665 24.36 1.92 -8.39
C ASP A 665 22.91 2.14 -8.01
N ALA A 666 22.00 1.74 -8.91
CA ALA A 666 20.58 2.04 -8.77
C ALA A 666 19.92 1.06 -7.80
N ILE A 667 19.10 1.58 -6.90
CA ILE A 667 18.21 0.76 -6.06
C ILE A 667 17.19 0.06 -6.95
N PRO A 668 17.00 -1.26 -6.80
CA PRO A 668 16.08 -2.05 -7.63
C PRO A 668 14.61 -1.65 -7.51
N GLY A 669 13.81 -2.09 -8.49
CA GLY A 669 12.36 -1.95 -8.44
C GLY A 669 11.84 -0.51 -8.69
N ILE A 670 12.69 0.44 -9.06
CA ILE A 670 12.32 1.85 -9.20
C ILE A 670 12.45 2.29 -10.67
N PRO A 671 11.33 2.58 -11.36
CA PRO A 671 11.37 3.17 -12.70
C PRO A 671 11.93 4.60 -12.64
N ARG A 672 12.94 4.91 -13.46
CA ARG A 672 13.52 6.26 -13.50
C ARG A 672 12.57 7.32 -14.05
N HIS A 673 11.74 6.94 -15.03
CA HIS A 673 10.77 7.83 -15.67
C HIS A 673 9.38 7.24 -15.57
N SER A 674 8.47 8.05 -15.08
CA SER A 674 7.04 7.73 -14.96
C SER A 674 6.24 8.89 -15.55
N ALA A 675 5.31 8.58 -16.44
CA ALA A 675 4.42 9.58 -17.04
C ALA A 675 3.00 9.05 -17.13
N THR A 676 2.04 9.93 -16.90
CA THR A 676 0.62 9.62 -17.08
C THR A 676 -0.07 10.81 -17.74
N LEU A 677 -0.95 10.53 -18.71
CA LEU A 677 -1.82 11.50 -19.35
C LEU A 677 -3.25 10.96 -19.29
N SER A 678 -4.18 11.76 -18.79
CA SER A 678 -5.60 11.43 -18.73
C SER A 678 -6.39 12.52 -19.42
N ILE A 679 -7.35 12.13 -20.25
CA ILE A 679 -8.25 13.04 -20.95
C ILE A 679 -9.67 12.54 -20.78
N ASP A 680 -10.57 13.39 -20.28
CA ASP A 680 -12.01 13.15 -20.19
C ASP A 680 -12.75 14.16 -21.03
N TYR A 681 -13.75 13.70 -21.77
CA TYR A 681 -14.57 14.52 -22.64
C TYR A 681 -16.05 14.16 -22.51
N GLY A 682 -16.86 15.14 -22.10
CA GLY A 682 -18.32 15.00 -22.05
C GLY A 682 -18.98 15.51 -23.32
N ILE A 683 -19.76 14.67 -23.98
CA ILE A 683 -20.54 14.99 -25.18
C ILE A 683 -22.02 14.77 -24.91
N VAL A 684 -22.86 15.69 -25.39
CA VAL A 684 -24.31 15.53 -25.33
C VAL A 684 -24.81 15.05 -26.67
N LEU A 685 -25.37 13.85 -26.71
CA LEU A 685 -25.96 13.20 -27.87
C LEU A 685 -27.46 13.06 -27.65
N ALA A 686 -28.24 13.80 -28.40
CA ALA A 686 -29.69 13.92 -28.25
C ALA A 686 -30.08 14.47 -26.85
N SER A 687 -30.47 13.67 -25.91
CA SER A 687 -30.79 14.07 -24.54
C SER A 687 -29.90 13.37 -23.51
N HIS A 688 -28.92 12.59 -23.96
CA HIS A 688 -28.04 11.80 -23.07
C HIS A 688 -26.65 12.40 -23.09
N ARG A 689 -26.05 12.51 -21.89
CA ARG A 689 -24.65 12.82 -21.74
C ARG A 689 -23.85 11.53 -21.82
N LEU A 690 -22.83 11.52 -22.67
CA LEU A 690 -21.81 10.47 -22.78
C LEU A 690 -20.48 11.07 -22.37
N ASP A 691 -19.88 10.55 -21.31
CA ASP A 691 -18.55 10.91 -20.86
C ASP A 691 -17.57 9.82 -21.33
N LEU A 692 -16.55 10.25 -22.06
CA LEU A 692 -15.49 9.39 -22.58
C LEU A 692 -14.16 9.77 -21.93
N GLY A 693 -13.40 8.79 -21.47
CA GLY A 693 -12.09 9.03 -20.87
C GLY A 693 -11.03 8.08 -21.41
N GLY A 694 -9.80 8.54 -21.44
CA GLY A 694 -8.66 7.75 -21.82
C GLY A 694 -7.43 8.09 -21.00
N ASP A 695 -6.66 7.05 -20.61
CA ASP A 695 -5.41 7.20 -19.88
C ASP A 695 -4.26 6.58 -20.66
N LEU A 696 -3.12 7.27 -20.69
CA LEU A 696 -1.84 6.73 -21.13
C LEU A 696 -0.90 6.69 -19.95
N ILE A 697 -0.38 5.50 -19.62
CA ILE A 697 0.53 5.25 -18.51
C ILE A 697 1.84 4.73 -19.07
N ALA A 698 2.95 5.44 -18.85
CA ALA A 698 4.28 5.05 -19.32
C ALA A 698 5.25 4.92 -18.13
N ARG A 699 6.01 3.83 -18.12
CA ARG A 699 7.05 3.55 -17.12
C ARG A 699 8.31 3.08 -17.83
N SER A 700 9.47 3.62 -17.42
CA SER A 700 10.75 3.11 -17.91
C SER A 700 11.11 1.76 -17.30
N GLY A 701 12.06 1.06 -17.90
CA GLY A 701 12.59 -0.18 -17.32
C GLY A 701 13.26 0.07 -15.96
N GLN A 702 13.26 -0.96 -15.12
CA GLN A 702 13.80 -0.95 -13.76
C GLN A 702 14.75 -2.13 -13.52
N ARG A 703 15.63 -2.04 -12.51
CA ARG A 703 16.51 -3.13 -12.09
C ARG A 703 15.71 -4.23 -11.38
N LEU A 704 16.19 -5.48 -11.50
CA LEU A 704 15.66 -6.59 -10.74
C LEU A 704 16.10 -6.49 -9.27
N VAL A 705 15.27 -6.95 -8.35
CA VAL A 705 15.67 -7.19 -6.95
C VAL A 705 16.66 -8.38 -6.95
N GLY A 706 17.79 -8.23 -6.28
CA GLY A 706 18.93 -9.15 -6.39
C GLY A 706 19.95 -8.76 -7.50
N ASP A 707 19.71 -7.67 -8.24
CA ASP A 707 20.65 -7.10 -9.21
C ASP A 707 21.01 -5.65 -8.86
N GLU A 708 21.36 -5.41 -7.60
CA GLU A 708 21.72 -4.10 -7.08
C GLU A 708 22.98 -3.53 -7.77
N ALA A 709 23.90 -4.41 -8.20
CA ALA A 709 25.08 -4.05 -8.98
C ALA A 709 24.78 -3.74 -10.46
N GLY A 710 23.59 -4.12 -10.93
CA GLY A 710 23.11 -3.82 -12.27
C GLY A 710 23.81 -4.61 -13.37
N LEU A 711 24.10 -5.84 -13.12
CA LEU A 711 24.87 -6.76 -13.97
C LEU A 711 24.00 -7.42 -15.05
N THR A 712 22.67 -7.49 -14.85
CA THR A 712 21.73 -8.17 -15.74
C THR A 712 20.81 -7.20 -16.50
N PRO A 713 20.10 -7.66 -17.56
CA PRO A 713 19.11 -6.85 -18.24
C PRO A 713 17.96 -6.42 -17.31
N LYS A 714 17.49 -5.19 -17.48
CA LYS A 714 16.38 -4.63 -16.72
C LYS A 714 15.05 -5.31 -17.06
N VAL A 715 14.11 -5.29 -16.11
CA VAL A 715 12.69 -5.44 -16.43
C VAL A 715 12.31 -4.40 -17.47
N PRO A 716 11.71 -4.78 -18.61
CA PRO A 716 11.41 -3.84 -19.70
C PRO A 716 10.41 -2.75 -19.27
N GLY A 717 10.58 -1.54 -19.81
CA GLY A 717 9.58 -0.49 -19.65
C GLY A 717 8.34 -0.74 -20.50
N TYR A 718 7.24 -0.07 -20.17
CA TYR A 718 5.98 -0.26 -20.84
C TYR A 718 5.18 1.03 -21.02
N VAL A 719 4.24 0.98 -21.97
CA VAL A 719 3.19 1.99 -22.17
C VAL A 719 1.87 1.27 -22.27
N LEU A 720 0.92 1.69 -21.43
CA LEU A 720 -0.46 1.17 -21.41
C LEU A 720 -1.43 2.27 -21.81
N VAL A 721 -2.51 1.87 -22.47
CA VAL A 721 -3.64 2.73 -22.77
C VAL A 721 -4.89 2.10 -22.17
N ASN A 722 -5.64 2.89 -21.42
CA ASN A 722 -6.93 2.52 -20.87
C ASN A 722 -8.02 3.41 -21.46
N LEU A 723 -9.22 2.90 -21.62
CA LEU A 723 -10.40 3.66 -22.05
C LEU A 723 -11.53 3.43 -21.06
N ARG A 724 -12.30 4.49 -20.80
CA ARG A 724 -13.52 4.44 -20.00
C ARG A 724 -14.64 5.21 -20.68
N ALA A 725 -15.85 4.80 -20.40
CA ALA A 725 -17.04 5.49 -20.88
C ALA A 725 -18.15 5.40 -19.83
N SER A 726 -18.92 6.45 -19.67
CA SER A 726 -20.13 6.41 -18.86
C SER A 726 -21.25 7.24 -19.50
N THR A 727 -22.49 6.81 -19.30
CA THR A 727 -23.67 7.53 -19.79
C THR A 727 -24.82 7.39 -18.82
N GLN A 728 -25.61 8.46 -18.69
CA GLN A 728 -26.82 8.46 -17.89
C GLN A 728 -27.95 7.84 -18.68
N LEU A 729 -28.56 6.76 -18.13
CA LEU A 729 -29.67 6.05 -18.78
C LEU A 729 -31.03 6.71 -18.49
N GLY A 730 -31.11 7.50 -17.41
CA GLY A 730 -32.29 8.25 -16.97
C GLY A 730 -32.37 8.34 -15.45
N GLY A 731 -32.87 9.45 -14.93
CA GLY A 731 -32.99 9.70 -13.49
C GLY A 731 -31.65 9.55 -12.79
N ALA A 732 -31.59 8.64 -11.84
CA ALA A 732 -30.43 8.39 -10.98
C ALA A 732 -29.48 7.29 -11.50
N ILE A 733 -29.75 6.66 -12.66
CA ILE A 733 -29.02 5.46 -13.12
C ILE A 733 -28.07 5.81 -14.25
N SER A 734 -26.81 5.38 -14.10
CA SER A 734 -25.79 5.46 -15.16
C SER A 734 -25.22 4.07 -15.50
N LEU A 735 -24.85 3.90 -16.77
CA LEU A 735 -24.06 2.77 -17.25
C LEU A 735 -22.62 3.22 -17.37
N PHE A 736 -21.68 2.42 -16.92
CA PHE A 736 -20.25 2.69 -17.07
C PHE A 736 -19.51 1.46 -17.57
N GLY A 737 -18.38 1.68 -18.20
CA GLY A 737 -17.48 0.63 -18.65
C GLY A 737 -16.05 1.12 -18.78
N GLU A 738 -15.11 0.20 -18.56
CA GLU A 738 -13.68 0.46 -18.66
C GLU A 738 -13.00 -0.70 -19.41
N VAL A 739 -11.98 -0.37 -20.19
CA VAL A 739 -11.05 -1.34 -20.77
C VAL A 739 -9.64 -0.92 -20.37
N ARG A 740 -8.95 -1.74 -19.61
CA ARG A 740 -7.55 -1.56 -19.23
C ARG A 740 -6.65 -2.39 -20.15
N ASN A 741 -5.41 -1.87 -20.39
CA ASN A 741 -4.47 -2.46 -21.31
C ASN A 741 -5.12 -2.75 -22.69
N LEU A 742 -5.68 -1.73 -23.31
CA LEU A 742 -6.47 -1.80 -24.56
C LEU A 742 -5.79 -2.59 -25.66
N PHE A 743 -4.48 -2.44 -25.81
CA PHE A 743 -3.67 -3.08 -26.85
C PHE A 743 -3.13 -4.46 -26.46
N ASP A 744 -3.56 -4.99 -25.31
CA ASP A 744 -3.14 -6.31 -24.76
C ASP A 744 -1.62 -6.50 -24.73
N ARG A 745 -0.93 -5.45 -24.30
CA ARG A 745 0.53 -5.47 -24.22
C ARG A 745 1.00 -6.40 -23.11
N ASP A 746 2.00 -7.21 -23.40
CA ASP A 746 2.76 -7.94 -22.40
C ASP A 746 3.72 -6.99 -21.69
N TYR A 747 3.67 -6.97 -20.36
CA TYR A 747 4.50 -6.13 -19.52
C TYR A 747 4.69 -6.77 -18.15
N ALA A 748 5.70 -6.30 -17.43
CA ALA A 748 5.95 -6.70 -16.04
C ALA A 748 6.16 -5.45 -15.16
N THR A 749 5.75 -5.53 -13.92
CA THR A 749 5.85 -4.44 -12.94
C THR A 749 6.88 -4.71 -11.84
N PHE A 750 7.38 -5.93 -11.76
CA PHE A 750 8.35 -6.39 -10.78
C PHE A 750 9.28 -7.42 -11.44
N GLY A 751 10.49 -7.58 -10.91
CA GLY A 751 11.43 -8.60 -11.34
C GLY A 751 12.44 -8.93 -10.26
N THR A 752 12.80 -10.20 -10.21
CA THR A 752 13.81 -10.79 -9.34
C THR A 752 14.42 -12.01 -10.05
N PHE A 753 15.12 -12.85 -9.33
CA PHE A 753 15.59 -14.15 -9.80
C PHE A 753 14.77 -15.27 -9.17
N ALA A 754 14.64 -16.40 -9.86
CA ALA A 754 14.02 -17.64 -9.38
C ALA A 754 14.98 -18.80 -9.65
N GLU A 755 14.92 -19.80 -8.82
CA GLU A 755 15.61 -21.05 -8.97
C GLU A 755 14.81 -21.89 -9.98
N ILE A 756 15.39 -22.17 -11.15
CA ILE A 756 14.70 -22.85 -12.26
C ILE A 756 15.29 -24.21 -12.57
N ASP A 757 16.45 -24.52 -12.05
CA ASP A 757 17.22 -25.77 -12.18
C ASP A 757 16.60 -26.93 -11.38
N GLU A 758 15.88 -26.62 -10.31
CA GLU A 758 15.26 -27.60 -9.41
C GLU A 758 14.03 -28.32 -10.01
N VAL A 759 13.39 -27.74 -11.03
CA VAL A 759 12.12 -28.25 -11.54
C VAL A 759 12.03 -28.19 -13.04
N ALA A 760 11.76 -29.33 -13.67
CA ALA A 760 11.47 -29.38 -15.08
C ALA A 760 10.15 -28.64 -15.41
N LEU A 761 10.26 -27.52 -16.13
CA LEU A 761 9.12 -26.74 -16.58
C LEU A 761 8.55 -27.36 -17.87
N ALA A 762 7.42 -28.05 -17.78
CA ALA A 762 6.82 -28.78 -18.94
C ALA A 762 6.55 -27.86 -20.13
N GLU A 763 6.17 -26.59 -19.91
CA GLU A 763 5.93 -25.60 -20.97
C GLU A 763 7.22 -24.91 -21.47
N ALA A 764 8.31 -25.01 -20.74
CA ALA A 764 9.62 -24.41 -21.06
C ALA A 764 10.75 -25.35 -20.63
N PRO A 765 10.88 -26.54 -21.27
CA PRO A 765 11.80 -27.59 -20.79
C PRO A 765 13.28 -27.26 -20.96
N GLU A 766 13.60 -26.21 -21.72
CA GLU A 766 14.97 -25.71 -21.92
C GLU A 766 15.22 -24.39 -21.18
N ALA A 767 14.34 -24.05 -20.22
CA ALA A 767 14.51 -22.82 -19.46
C ALA A 767 15.84 -22.82 -18.70
N SER A 768 16.58 -21.72 -18.80
CA SER A 768 17.91 -21.55 -18.20
C SER A 768 18.13 -20.11 -17.71
N ASP A 769 17.18 -19.19 -17.96
CA ASP A 769 17.27 -17.80 -17.55
C ASP A 769 16.62 -17.63 -16.17
N PRO A 770 17.41 -17.39 -15.09
CA PRO A 770 16.87 -17.30 -13.73
C PRO A 770 16.03 -16.04 -13.49
N ARG A 771 15.97 -15.11 -14.46
CA ARG A 771 15.13 -13.93 -14.30
C ARG A 771 13.66 -14.30 -14.21
N ALA A 772 13.00 -13.78 -13.18
CA ALA A 772 11.58 -14.00 -12.95
C ALA A 772 10.84 -12.67 -12.85
N TYR A 773 9.67 -12.60 -13.45
CA TYR A 773 8.89 -11.36 -13.49
C TYR A 773 7.53 -11.51 -12.81
N GLY A 774 7.08 -10.41 -12.15
CA GLY A 774 5.68 -10.19 -11.81
C GLY A 774 4.93 -9.64 -13.03
N PRO A 775 4.23 -10.51 -13.79
CA PRO A 775 3.63 -10.12 -15.05
C PRO A 775 2.38 -9.28 -14.82
N GLY A 776 2.26 -8.21 -15.59
CA GLY A 776 1.08 -7.36 -15.56
C GLY A 776 -0.12 -8.00 -16.27
N ALA A 777 -1.33 -7.62 -15.85
CA ALA A 777 -2.57 -8.20 -16.37
C ALA A 777 -2.75 -7.96 -17.87
N PRO A 778 -3.29 -8.95 -18.62
CA PRO A 778 -3.71 -8.79 -20.00
C PRO A 778 -4.81 -7.74 -20.13
N ARG A 779 -5.28 -7.50 -21.36
CA ARG A 779 -6.46 -6.65 -21.55
C ARG A 779 -7.63 -7.17 -20.72
N ARG A 780 -8.19 -6.27 -19.91
CA ARG A 780 -9.37 -6.58 -19.09
C ARG A 780 -10.43 -5.50 -19.30
N TRP A 781 -11.69 -5.89 -19.22
CA TRP A 781 -12.83 -5.01 -19.30
C TRP A 781 -13.71 -5.16 -18.06
N THR A 782 -14.37 -4.06 -17.70
CA THR A 782 -15.40 -4.01 -16.66
C THR A 782 -16.61 -3.25 -17.20
N LEU A 783 -17.81 -3.74 -16.91
CA LEU A 783 -19.08 -3.09 -17.26
C LEU A 783 -19.98 -3.09 -16.04
N GLY A 784 -20.64 -1.97 -15.76
CA GLY A 784 -21.47 -1.85 -14.57
C GLY A 784 -22.56 -0.82 -14.68
N LEU A 785 -23.47 -0.91 -13.70
CA LEU A 785 -24.53 0.06 -13.46
C LEU A 785 -24.29 0.74 -12.12
N ARG A 786 -24.53 2.04 -12.07
CA ARG A 786 -24.47 2.85 -10.86
C ARG A 786 -25.75 3.63 -10.70
N ALA A 787 -26.28 3.66 -9.48
CA ALA A 787 -27.44 4.43 -9.11
C ALA A 787 -27.10 5.40 -7.98
N GLN A 788 -27.47 6.67 -8.13
CA GLN A 788 -27.23 7.75 -7.15
C GLN A 788 -28.56 8.45 -6.84
N PHE A 789 -28.90 8.54 -5.53
CA PHE A 789 -30.17 9.10 -5.06
C PHE A 789 -29.96 10.16 -3.98
#